data_7ab2c1dc81688b4afb9de2ad704333e3
#
_entry.id   7ab2c1dc81688b4afb9de2ad704333e3
#
_cell.length_a   1.000
_cell.length_b   1.000
_cell.length_c   1.000
_cell.angle_alpha   90.00
_cell.angle_beta   90.00
_cell.angle_gamma   90.00
#
_symmetry.space_group_name_H-M   'P 1'
#
loop_
_entity.id
_entity.type
_entity.pdbx_description
1 polymer ?
#
loop_
_entity_poly.entity_id
_entity_poly.type
_entity_poly.pdbx_seq_one_letter_code
_entity_poly.pdbx_strand_id
1 'polypeptide(L)'
;MRNTLLLLLTLCMLSTAFSQDNTGMAIIPAPVSLIPGQGHFVLPTTKTTTIGFDFRSNLPAFSQTIADLQKQLHTATGYNVVPVTPGTGATIRLLLNKTPDAILGNEGYDLSVTSTGIAIKANKEAGLFYGIQTLLQLLPKEIDSRTPAKGIEWSIPYVTIRDYPRFAWRGLMLDVSRHFFTVQEVKDFIDQMVKYKYNLLHFHLTDDQGWRIEIKSLPKLTEVGAWNVHREGRFGSLSAPSPDEPRNNGGFYTQDQIKDLVAYAKDKFVDILPEVDIPGHSLAAIVSYPDLSCTPGADQYRVNSGEKFMNWYAGGFSALVDNTLCPANEKVYPFLDKVFTELAALFPFEYIHVGGDECAKNFWEQSDAVKQLMKKEGLKNLQEVQSYFEKRVEKIVESKGKKVIGWDEILEGGLAPNAAVMSWRGIKGGIEAAKLGHQVVMSPTTFVYLDYMQGDAIIEPPVYATLRLNTAYSFEPVPDGVDPSLIKGGQANLWTEQVYNTRHLQYMVWPRSLATAECLWSPKEKKNWNDFVRRTEAAFQRMDVRQVKYARSMYDVGFAVKKDPGANDSLSITLSTEIEGLDIYYSFDNSNPDNFYPKYSQPLSVPKDADMLKVITYRDGKPIGRQLNMPINELKHRAGIKETPVPPVE
;
A
#
# COMPACT_ATOMS: atom_id res chain seq x y z
N MET A 1 -75.73 25.51 4.99
CA MET A 1 -75.67 25.35 3.52
C MET A 1 -74.31 25.83 3.08
N ARG A 2 -73.63 24.99 2.35
CA ARG A 2 -72.45 25.13 1.51
C ARG A 2 -71.09 24.68 2.16
N ASN A 3 -70.82 23.44 1.90
CA ASN A 3 -69.50 22.79 2.07
C ASN A 3 -68.48 23.43 1.16
N THR A 4 -67.34 23.77 1.72
CA THR A 4 -66.13 24.05 0.93
C THR A 4 -65.11 23.01 1.26
N LEU A 5 -64.87 22.11 0.32
CA LEU A 5 -63.89 21.02 0.34
C LEU A 5 -62.49 21.63 0.10
N LEU A 6 -61.63 21.60 1.10
CA LEU A 6 -60.22 21.95 0.95
C LEU A 6 -59.44 20.70 0.48
N LEU A 7 -59.04 20.73 -0.77
CA LEU A 7 -58.17 19.73 -1.37
C LEU A 7 -56.70 20.01 -0.91
N LEU A 8 -56.20 19.23 0.03
CA LEU A 8 -54.75 19.19 0.36
C LEU A 8 -54.06 18.40 -0.75
N LEU A 9 -53.38 19.10 -1.64
CA LEU A 9 -52.35 18.50 -2.51
C LEU A 9 -51.13 18.15 -1.67
N THR A 10 -51.00 16.90 -1.26
CA THR A 10 -49.77 16.35 -0.73
C THR A 10 -48.81 16.16 -1.89
N LEU A 11 -47.86 17.08 -2.01
CA LEU A 11 -46.71 16.92 -2.91
C LEU A 11 -45.81 15.80 -2.35
N CYS A 12 -46.03 14.57 -2.80
CA CYS A 12 -45.06 13.50 -2.64
C CYS A 12 -43.79 13.91 -3.40
N MET A 13 -42.80 14.46 -2.69
CA MET A 13 -41.44 14.43 -3.16
C MET A 13 -41.03 12.96 -3.25
N LEU A 14 -41.12 12.40 -4.44
CA LEU A 14 -40.37 11.21 -4.77
C LEU A 14 -38.88 11.57 -4.64
N SER A 15 -38.31 11.28 -3.47
CA SER A 15 -36.89 11.05 -3.38
C SER A 15 -36.62 9.87 -4.31
N THR A 16 -36.13 10.16 -5.50
CA THR A 16 -35.46 9.16 -6.32
C THR A 16 -34.26 8.66 -5.51
N ALA A 17 -34.50 7.62 -4.70
CA ALA A 17 -33.42 6.76 -4.28
C ALA A 17 -32.75 6.37 -5.59
N PHE A 18 -31.53 6.84 -5.81
CA PHE A 18 -30.66 6.32 -6.85
C PHE A 18 -30.50 4.84 -6.55
N SER A 19 -31.31 4.02 -7.20
CA SER A 19 -31.10 2.60 -7.30
C SER A 19 -29.65 2.45 -7.77
N GLN A 20 -28.82 1.80 -6.97
CA GLN A 20 -27.49 1.39 -7.40
C GLN A 20 -27.67 0.53 -8.65
N ASP A 21 -27.36 1.13 -9.81
CA ASP A 21 -27.38 0.44 -11.08
C ASP A 21 -26.39 -0.71 -11.02
N ASN A 22 -26.91 -1.91 -10.95
CA ASN A 22 -26.16 -3.15 -11.04
C ASN A 22 -25.75 -3.34 -12.52
N THR A 23 -24.95 -2.41 -13.06
CA THR A 23 -24.53 -2.36 -14.47
C THR A 23 -23.59 -3.49 -14.87
N GLY A 24 -23.19 -4.34 -13.93
CA GLY A 24 -22.18 -5.39 -14.15
C GLY A 24 -20.74 -4.85 -14.31
N MET A 25 -20.55 -3.54 -14.46
CA MET A 25 -19.21 -2.96 -14.59
C MET A 25 -18.49 -2.93 -13.25
N ALA A 26 -17.24 -3.41 -13.25
CA ALA A 26 -16.43 -3.55 -12.04
C ALA A 26 -15.10 -2.81 -12.18
N ILE A 27 -15.16 -1.48 -12.05
CA ILE A 27 -13.99 -0.60 -12.17
C ILE A 27 -13.50 -0.20 -10.77
N ILE A 28 -12.24 -0.42 -10.49
CA ILE A 28 -11.54 0.05 -9.28
C ILE A 28 -10.33 0.89 -9.72
N PRO A 29 -10.19 2.12 -9.19
CA PRO A 29 -11.11 2.90 -8.35
C PRO A 29 -12.41 3.27 -9.07
N ALA A 30 -13.51 3.47 -8.30
CA ALA A 30 -14.79 3.90 -8.84
C ALA A 30 -14.66 5.27 -9.53
N PRO A 31 -15.11 5.42 -10.78
CA PRO A 31 -15.05 6.70 -11.49
C PRO A 31 -15.93 7.78 -10.85
N VAL A 32 -15.55 9.05 -11.03
CA VAL A 32 -16.34 10.21 -10.59
C VAL A 32 -17.75 10.17 -11.18
N SER A 33 -17.88 9.87 -12.46
CA SER A 33 -19.17 9.69 -13.15
C SER A 33 -19.11 8.52 -14.12
N LEU A 34 -20.11 7.66 -14.06
CA LEU A 34 -20.32 6.55 -14.96
C LEU A 34 -21.79 6.50 -15.35
N ILE A 35 -22.07 6.63 -16.65
CA ILE A 35 -23.42 6.58 -17.21
C ILE A 35 -23.46 5.39 -18.18
N PRO A 36 -24.17 4.30 -17.83
CA PRO A 36 -24.30 3.15 -18.70
C PRO A 36 -25.19 3.46 -19.91
N GLY A 37 -24.85 2.87 -21.05
CA GLY A 37 -25.69 2.85 -22.25
C GLY A 37 -26.34 1.48 -22.44
N GLN A 38 -27.26 1.38 -23.41
CA GLN A 38 -27.86 0.10 -23.75
C GLN A 38 -27.14 -0.55 -24.93
N GLY A 39 -26.61 -1.76 -24.71
CA GLY A 39 -25.87 -2.53 -25.70
C GLY A 39 -24.37 -2.59 -25.44
N HIS A 40 -23.67 -3.21 -26.37
CA HIS A 40 -22.23 -3.49 -26.27
C HIS A 40 -21.54 -3.17 -27.58
N PHE A 41 -20.31 -2.71 -27.49
CA PHE A 41 -19.39 -2.67 -28.60
C PHE A 41 -18.57 -3.96 -28.62
N VAL A 42 -18.61 -4.69 -29.74
CA VAL A 42 -17.83 -5.91 -29.90
C VAL A 42 -16.59 -5.56 -30.73
N LEU A 43 -15.41 -5.88 -30.18
CA LEU A 43 -14.18 -5.78 -30.97
C LEU A 43 -14.30 -6.70 -32.18
N PRO A 44 -13.83 -6.27 -33.36
CA PRO A 44 -13.98 -7.03 -34.59
C PRO A 44 -13.46 -8.48 -34.47
N THR A 45 -14.26 -9.47 -34.86
CA THR A 45 -14.06 -10.90 -34.57
C THR A 45 -13.25 -11.69 -35.60
N THR A 46 -12.85 -11.09 -36.72
CA THR A 46 -12.11 -11.83 -37.74
C THR A 46 -10.60 -11.79 -37.48
N LYS A 47 -9.90 -12.90 -37.69
CA LYS A 47 -8.42 -12.99 -37.56
C LYS A 47 -7.65 -11.97 -38.41
N THR A 48 -8.30 -11.35 -39.35
CA THR A 48 -7.75 -10.32 -40.23
C THR A 48 -8.12 -8.91 -39.81
N THR A 49 -8.91 -8.74 -38.75
CA THR A 49 -9.41 -7.43 -38.36
C THR A 49 -8.36 -6.69 -37.54
N THR A 50 -8.10 -5.49 -37.96
CA THR A 50 -7.18 -4.56 -37.35
C THR A 50 -7.90 -3.73 -36.29
N ILE A 51 -7.43 -3.77 -35.05
CA ILE A 51 -7.80 -2.77 -34.07
C ILE A 51 -7.01 -1.52 -34.42
N GLY A 52 -7.70 -0.53 -34.95
CA GLY A 52 -7.09 0.72 -35.37
C GLY A 52 -6.96 1.70 -34.20
N PHE A 53 -5.79 2.29 -34.07
CA PHE A 53 -5.54 3.39 -33.15
C PHE A 53 -5.36 4.70 -33.90
N ASP A 54 -6.10 5.73 -33.48
CA ASP A 54 -5.79 7.11 -33.80
C ASP A 54 -5.27 7.79 -32.51
N PHE A 55 -4.01 8.18 -32.51
CA PHE A 55 -3.42 8.95 -31.41
C PHE A 55 -2.47 10.01 -31.94
N ARG A 56 -2.34 11.09 -31.21
CA ARG A 56 -1.38 12.17 -31.49
C ARG A 56 -0.72 12.59 -30.19
N SER A 57 0.53 12.27 -30.04
CA SER A 57 1.38 12.71 -28.93
C SER A 57 2.84 12.70 -29.37
N ASN A 58 3.60 13.63 -28.84
CA ASN A 58 5.04 13.72 -29.08
C ASN A 58 5.88 13.26 -27.88
N LEU A 59 5.24 12.76 -26.80
CA LEU A 59 5.96 12.28 -25.61
C LEU A 59 6.48 10.85 -25.84
N PRO A 60 7.78 10.57 -25.61
CA PRO A 60 8.34 9.22 -25.68
C PRO A 60 7.60 8.23 -24.77
N ALA A 61 7.28 8.62 -23.51
CA ALA A 61 6.53 7.80 -22.57
C ALA A 61 5.16 7.35 -23.09
N PHE A 62 4.48 8.20 -23.87
CA PHE A 62 3.18 7.81 -24.44
C PHE A 62 3.32 6.81 -25.59
N SER A 63 4.42 6.84 -26.32
CA SER A 63 4.73 5.82 -27.33
C SER A 63 4.87 4.43 -26.70
N GLN A 64 5.48 4.34 -25.50
CA GLN A 64 5.56 3.10 -24.75
C GLN A 64 4.17 2.64 -24.25
N THR A 65 3.35 3.56 -23.73
CA THR A 65 1.96 3.26 -23.36
C THR A 65 1.17 2.63 -24.51
N ILE A 66 1.31 3.16 -25.73
CA ILE A 66 0.66 2.59 -26.92
C ILE A 66 1.22 1.21 -27.24
N ALA A 67 2.52 1.02 -27.20
CA ALA A 67 3.15 -0.28 -27.44
C ALA A 67 2.68 -1.33 -26.41
N ASP A 68 2.57 -0.97 -25.13
CA ASP A 68 2.08 -1.84 -24.08
C ASP A 68 0.61 -2.22 -24.31
N LEU A 69 -0.26 -1.26 -24.67
CA LEU A 69 -1.66 -1.53 -24.99
C LEU A 69 -1.79 -2.43 -26.22
N GLN A 70 -1.01 -2.17 -27.29
CA GLN A 70 -0.99 -3.02 -28.48
C GLN A 70 -0.57 -4.45 -28.13
N LYS A 71 0.50 -4.59 -27.35
CA LYS A 71 1.01 -5.89 -26.90
C LYS A 71 -0.05 -6.63 -26.06
N GLN A 72 -0.70 -5.95 -25.10
CA GLN A 72 -1.71 -6.57 -24.25
C GLN A 72 -2.93 -7.04 -25.04
N LEU A 73 -3.47 -6.19 -25.92
CA LEU A 73 -4.59 -6.53 -26.80
C LEU A 73 -4.21 -7.69 -27.72
N HIS A 74 -3.05 -7.63 -28.40
CA HIS A 74 -2.58 -8.70 -29.26
C HIS A 74 -2.42 -10.02 -28.52
N THR A 75 -1.76 -9.98 -27.36
CA THR A 75 -1.47 -11.20 -26.57
C THR A 75 -2.74 -11.92 -26.15
N ALA A 76 -3.74 -11.18 -25.66
CA ALA A 76 -4.96 -11.78 -25.14
C ALA A 76 -5.97 -12.16 -26.24
N THR A 77 -6.10 -11.33 -27.27
CA THR A 77 -7.11 -11.53 -28.33
C THR A 77 -6.58 -12.35 -29.52
N GLY A 78 -5.28 -12.33 -29.77
CA GLY A 78 -4.67 -12.84 -31.00
C GLY A 78 -4.93 -11.94 -32.21
N TYR A 79 -5.52 -10.76 -32.05
CA TYR A 79 -5.84 -9.84 -33.14
C TYR A 79 -4.63 -9.00 -33.53
N ASN A 80 -4.62 -8.57 -34.81
CA ASN A 80 -3.63 -7.60 -35.26
C ASN A 80 -4.03 -6.20 -34.79
N VAL A 81 -3.14 -5.51 -34.07
CA VAL A 81 -3.39 -4.21 -33.46
C VAL A 81 -2.38 -3.21 -34.04
N VAL A 82 -2.85 -2.25 -34.85
CA VAL A 82 -1.96 -1.34 -35.56
C VAL A 82 -2.42 0.11 -35.49
N PRO A 83 -1.50 1.07 -35.54
CA PRO A 83 -1.83 2.47 -35.75
C PRO A 83 -2.52 2.64 -37.11
N VAL A 84 -3.54 3.51 -37.15
CA VAL A 84 -4.22 3.86 -38.41
C VAL A 84 -4.08 5.36 -38.69
N THR A 85 -4.22 5.72 -39.99
CA THR A 85 -4.21 7.12 -40.39
C THR A 85 -5.37 7.87 -39.69
N PRO A 86 -5.13 9.06 -39.10
CA PRO A 86 -6.17 9.87 -38.50
C PRO A 86 -7.34 10.13 -39.45
N GLY A 87 -8.57 9.89 -38.96
CA GLY A 87 -9.79 10.07 -39.76
C GLY A 87 -10.26 8.85 -40.52
N THR A 88 -9.57 7.71 -40.46
CA THR A 88 -9.92 6.47 -41.18
C THR A 88 -10.80 5.49 -40.40
N GLY A 89 -11.53 5.94 -39.36
CA GLY A 89 -12.46 5.08 -38.60
C GLY A 89 -11.78 4.15 -37.61
N ALA A 90 -10.84 4.67 -36.82
CA ALA A 90 -10.17 3.90 -35.77
C ALA A 90 -11.14 3.29 -34.76
N THR A 91 -10.92 2.03 -34.40
CA THR A 91 -11.67 1.30 -33.37
C THR A 91 -11.52 1.96 -32.01
N ILE A 92 -10.28 2.37 -31.66
CA ILE A 92 -9.95 3.07 -30.42
C ILE A 92 -9.27 4.38 -30.77
N ARG A 93 -9.79 5.48 -30.23
CA ARG A 93 -9.26 6.82 -30.43
C ARG A 93 -8.76 7.40 -29.11
N LEU A 94 -7.50 7.81 -29.09
CA LEU A 94 -6.82 8.44 -27.95
C LEU A 94 -6.53 9.89 -28.32
N LEU A 95 -7.22 10.84 -27.71
CA LEU A 95 -7.29 12.22 -28.17
C LEU A 95 -6.89 13.19 -27.06
N LEU A 96 -5.96 14.07 -27.31
CA LEU A 96 -5.70 15.21 -26.44
C LEU A 96 -6.70 16.33 -26.71
N ASN A 97 -7.19 16.97 -25.65
CA ASN A 97 -8.07 18.11 -25.72
C ASN A 97 -7.34 19.30 -26.37
N LYS A 98 -7.95 19.93 -27.37
CA LYS A 98 -7.41 21.15 -27.98
C LYS A 98 -7.40 22.31 -26.98
N THR A 99 -8.46 22.43 -26.20
CA THR A 99 -8.59 23.36 -25.08
C THR A 99 -8.65 22.53 -23.82
N PRO A 100 -7.74 22.73 -22.85
CA PRO A 100 -7.75 22.00 -21.59
C PRO A 100 -9.06 22.19 -20.82
N ASP A 101 -9.62 21.10 -20.31
CA ASP A 101 -10.73 21.10 -19.37
C ASP A 101 -10.15 21.22 -17.93
N ALA A 102 -10.45 22.30 -17.24
CA ALA A 102 -9.88 22.57 -15.91
C ALA A 102 -10.24 21.51 -14.87
N ILE A 103 -11.40 20.85 -15.01
CA ILE A 103 -11.88 19.81 -14.07
C ILE A 103 -11.05 18.53 -14.23
N LEU A 104 -10.71 18.15 -15.47
CA LEU A 104 -9.92 16.95 -15.73
C LEU A 104 -8.47 17.08 -15.24
N GLY A 105 -7.95 18.30 -15.13
CA GLY A 105 -6.56 18.53 -14.72
C GLY A 105 -5.57 17.79 -15.63
N ASN A 106 -4.48 17.28 -15.06
CA ASN A 106 -3.44 16.57 -15.80
C ASN A 106 -3.69 15.07 -15.96
N GLU A 107 -4.49 14.47 -15.07
CA GLU A 107 -4.63 13.01 -14.96
C GLU A 107 -6.06 12.53 -15.26
N GLY A 108 -7.03 13.43 -15.37
CA GLY A 108 -8.43 13.08 -15.67
C GLY A 108 -8.66 12.81 -17.16
N TYR A 109 -9.74 12.12 -17.44
CA TYR A 109 -10.15 11.72 -18.78
C TYR A 109 -11.66 11.61 -18.94
N ASP A 110 -12.13 11.72 -20.18
CA ASP A 110 -13.44 11.28 -20.63
C ASP A 110 -13.28 10.01 -21.48
N LEU A 111 -14.03 8.95 -21.16
CA LEU A 111 -14.07 7.70 -21.92
C LEU A 111 -15.50 7.46 -22.40
N SER A 112 -15.66 7.16 -23.69
CA SER A 112 -16.94 6.79 -24.27
C SER A 112 -16.82 5.51 -25.09
N VAL A 113 -17.74 4.58 -24.88
CA VAL A 113 -17.95 3.37 -25.68
C VAL A 113 -19.32 3.46 -26.31
N THR A 114 -19.37 3.43 -27.64
CA THR A 114 -20.60 3.56 -28.42
C THR A 114 -20.64 2.53 -29.54
N SER A 115 -21.72 2.46 -30.30
CA SER A 115 -21.81 1.58 -31.49
C SER A 115 -20.75 1.88 -32.57
N THR A 116 -20.14 3.09 -32.54
CA THR A 116 -19.15 3.51 -33.53
C THR A 116 -17.70 3.32 -33.09
N GLY A 117 -17.47 2.84 -31.85
CA GLY A 117 -16.14 2.60 -31.31
C GLY A 117 -15.88 3.22 -29.95
N ILE A 118 -14.63 3.28 -29.58
CA ILE A 118 -14.13 3.72 -28.28
C ILE A 118 -13.36 5.02 -28.44
N ALA A 119 -13.60 5.98 -27.55
CA ALA A 119 -12.82 7.21 -27.50
C ALA A 119 -12.41 7.54 -26.06
N ILE A 120 -11.14 7.87 -25.87
CA ILE A 120 -10.58 8.39 -24.63
C ILE A 120 -10.03 9.78 -24.93
N LYS A 121 -10.46 10.79 -24.15
CA LYS A 121 -10.02 12.18 -24.28
C LYS A 121 -9.44 12.65 -22.96
N ALA A 122 -8.34 13.38 -23.00
CA ALA A 122 -7.69 13.94 -21.81
C ALA A 122 -6.94 15.23 -22.13
N ASN A 123 -6.56 15.99 -21.11
CA ASN A 123 -5.71 17.16 -21.29
C ASN A 123 -4.24 16.79 -21.53
N LYS A 124 -3.79 15.69 -20.92
CA LYS A 124 -2.42 15.20 -20.93
C LYS A 124 -2.40 13.69 -21.16
N GLU A 125 -1.25 13.18 -21.54
CA GLU A 125 -1.01 11.76 -21.80
C GLU A 125 -1.25 10.88 -20.56
N ALA A 126 -0.97 11.39 -19.36
CA ALA A 126 -1.29 10.69 -18.10
C ALA A 126 -2.78 10.38 -17.98
N GLY A 127 -3.67 11.32 -18.34
CA GLY A 127 -5.10 11.07 -18.37
C GLY A 127 -5.50 10.02 -19.41
N LEU A 128 -4.87 10.01 -20.59
CA LEU A 128 -5.09 8.93 -21.58
C LEU A 128 -4.64 7.58 -21.04
N PHE A 129 -3.50 7.53 -20.32
CA PHE A 129 -2.99 6.31 -19.68
C PHE A 129 -4.00 5.75 -18.67
N TYR A 130 -4.54 6.60 -17.76
CA TYR A 130 -5.54 6.15 -16.78
C TYR A 130 -6.88 5.78 -17.43
N GLY A 131 -7.27 6.46 -18.51
CA GLY A 131 -8.41 6.06 -19.32
C GLY A 131 -8.23 4.68 -19.96
N ILE A 132 -7.03 4.34 -20.40
CA ILE A 132 -6.67 3.00 -20.90
C ILE A 132 -6.80 1.96 -19.78
N GLN A 133 -6.32 2.23 -18.55
CA GLN A 133 -6.49 1.30 -17.44
C GLN A 133 -7.98 1.01 -17.16
N THR A 134 -8.83 2.03 -17.27
CA THR A 134 -10.28 1.86 -17.14
C THR A 134 -10.88 1.07 -18.31
N LEU A 135 -10.47 1.33 -19.55
CA LEU A 135 -10.90 0.56 -20.72
C LEU A 135 -10.56 -0.94 -20.57
N LEU A 136 -9.35 -1.24 -20.10
CA LEU A 136 -8.94 -2.62 -19.86
C LEU A 136 -9.79 -3.32 -18.78
N GLN A 137 -10.26 -2.59 -17.76
CA GLN A 137 -11.18 -3.13 -16.76
C GLN A 137 -12.62 -3.34 -17.29
N LEU A 138 -13.02 -2.64 -18.34
CA LEU A 138 -14.31 -2.83 -19.01
C LEU A 138 -14.34 -4.04 -19.95
N LEU A 139 -13.19 -4.49 -20.44
CA LEU A 139 -13.03 -5.70 -21.25
C LEU A 139 -13.20 -6.97 -20.40
N PRO A 140 -13.58 -8.12 -21.00
CA PRO A 140 -13.55 -9.40 -20.32
C PRO A 140 -12.24 -9.64 -19.58
N LYS A 141 -12.29 -10.34 -18.44
CA LYS A 141 -11.11 -10.59 -17.58
C LYS A 141 -9.95 -11.26 -18.33
N GLU A 142 -10.25 -12.00 -19.36
CA GLU A 142 -9.30 -12.70 -20.23
C GLU A 142 -8.36 -11.74 -20.98
N ILE A 143 -8.64 -10.42 -20.99
CA ILE A 143 -7.70 -9.41 -21.49
C ILE A 143 -6.37 -9.40 -20.70
N ASP A 144 -6.39 -9.90 -19.48
CA ASP A 144 -5.23 -10.07 -18.63
C ASP A 144 -4.47 -11.39 -18.88
N SER A 145 -4.88 -12.20 -19.88
CA SER A 145 -4.21 -13.46 -20.26
C SER A 145 -2.84 -13.21 -20.87
N ARG A 146 -1.92 -14.13 -20.59
CA ARG A 146 -0.57 -14.15 -21.18
C ARG A 146 -0.51 -14.88 -22.53
N THR A 147 -1.62 -15.45 -22.98
CA THR A 147 -1.77 -16.18 -24.24
C THR A 147 -3.15 -15.89 -24.82
N PRO A 148 -3.35 -16.08 -26.16
CA PRO A 148 -4.65 -15.84 -26.76
C PRO A 148 -5.76 -16.69 -26.14
N ALA A 149 -6.80 -16.02 -25.61
CA ALA A 149 -7.95 -16.66 -25.01
C ALA A 149 -8.96 -17.06 -26.11
N LYS A 150 -9.34 -18.34 -26.14
CA LYS A 150 -10.24 -18.90 -27.15
C LYS A 150 -11.71 -18.81 -26.67
N GLY A 151 -12.61 -18.56 -27.62
CA GLY A 151 -14.05 -18.58 -27.36
C GLY A 151 -14.57 -17.37 -26.58
N ILE A 152 -13.77 -16.30 -26.45
CA ILE A 152 -14.17 -15.07 -25.77
C ILE A 152 -14.74 -14.09 -26.80
N GLU A 153 -15.95 -13.60 -26.54
CA GLU A 153 -16.48 -12.41 -27.20
C GLU A 153 -15.90 -11.17 -26.53
N TRP A 154 -15.07 -10.44 -27.25
CA TRP A 154 -14.43 -9.23 -26.78
C TRP A 154 -15.40 -8.05 -26.80
N SER A 155 -16.41 -8.09 -25.94
CA SER A 155 -17.47 -7.10 -25.84
C SER A 155 -17.23 -6.12 -24.69
N ILE A 156 -17.59 -4.87 -24.91
CA ILE A 156 -17.47 -3.77 -23.95
C ILE A 156 -18.84 -3.08 -23.86
N PRO A 157 -19.42 -2.95 -22.66
CA PRO A 157 -20.72 -2.27 -22.52
C PRO A 157 -20.64 -0.83 -23.00
N TYR A 158 -21.71 -0.32 -23.62
CA TYR A 158 -21.80 1.10 -23.92
C TYR A 158 -21.79 1.89 -22.61
N VAL A 159 -20.94 2.90 -22.55
CA VAL A 159 -20.75 3.69 -21.34
C VAL A 159 -20.16 5.05 -21.67
N THR A 160 -20.52 6.04 -20.87
CA THR A 160 -19.81 7.33 -20.81
C THR A 160 -19.26 7.50 -19.41
N ILE A 161 -17.96 7.71 -19.31
CA ILE A 161 -17.23 7.89 -18.04
C ILE A 161 -16.54 9.23 -18.10
N ARG A 162 -16.68 10.02 -17.03
CA ARG A 162 -15.85 11.17 -16.72
C ARG A 162 -15.15 10.91 -15.40
N ASP A 163 -13.81 11.01 -15.39
CA ASP A 163 -13.04 10.58 -14.24
C ASP A 163 -11.75 11.40 -14.05
N TYR A 164 -11.40 11.65 -12.80
CA TYR A 164 -10.20 12.37 -12.39
C TYR A 164 -9.88 12.07 -10.92
N PRO A 165 -8.59 12.17 -10.51
CA PRO A 165 -8.20 11.82 -9.14
C PRO A 165 -8.64 12.88 -8.12
N ARG A 166 -8.97 12.43 -6.91
CA ARG A 166 -9.20 13.28 -5.74
C ARG A 166 -7.89 13.88 -5.20
N PHE A 167 -6.80 13.10 -5.24
CA PHE A 167 -5.49 13.51 -4.74
C PHE A 167 -4.40 13.32 -5.79
N ALA A 168 -3.43 14.24 -5.80
CA ALA A 168 -2.24 14.15 -6.65
C ALA A 168 -1.23 13.10 -6.15
N TRP A 169 -1.15 12.85 -4.84
CA TRP A 169 -0.28 11.84 -4.24
C TRP A 169 -1.07 10.56 -3.96
N ARG A 170 -0.76 9.50 -4.69
CA ARG A 170 -1.37 8.18 -4.54
C ARG A 170 -0.25 7.16 -4.48
N GLY A 171 0.33 7.05 -3.28
CA GLY A 171 1.55 6.30 -3.04
C GLY A 171 1.32 4.84 -2.67
N LEU A 172 2.30 4.01 -3.05
CA LEU A 172 2.46 2.65 -2.55
C LEU A 172 3.94 2.44 -2.24
N MET A 173 4.26 2.09 -0.99
CA MET A 173 5.64 1.86 -0.55
C MET A 173 6.03 0.40 -0.72
N LEU A 174 7.28 0.18 -1.07
CA LEU A 174 7.94 -1.12 -1.05
C LEU A 174 9.24 -1.00 -0.27
N ASP A 175 9.34 -1.73 0.84
CA ASP A 175 10.57 -1.95 1.56
C ASP A 175 11.40 -3.05 0.85
N VAL A 176 12.59 -2.68 0.39
CA VAL A 176 13.55 -3.60 -0.22
C VAL A 176 14.79 -3.80 0.65
N SER A 177 14.80 -3.17 1.83
CA SER A 177 15.89 -3.24 2.77
C SER A 177 15.82 -4.50 3.65
N ARG A 178 14.67 -4.76 4.28
CA ARG A 178 14.51 -5.94 5.14
C ARG A 178 14.62 -7.22 4.31
N HIS A 179 13.96 -7.29 3.16
CA HIS A 179 14.17 -8.32 2.14
C HIS A 179 14.37 -7.69 0.76
N PHE A 180 15.42 -8.15 0.06
CA PHE A 180 15.76 -7.63 -1.25
C PHE A 180 14.86 -8.21 -2.33
N PHE A 181 14.35 -7.35 -3.22
CA PHE A 181 13.59 -7.70 -4.42
C PHE A 181 14.37 -7.29 -5.66
N THR A 182 14.40 -8.14 -6.67
CA THR A 182 15.11 -7.88 -7.93
C THR A 182 14.47 -6.73 -8.72
N VAL A 183 15.22 -6.16 -9.66
CA VAL A 183 14.70 -5.13 -10.59
C VAL A 183 13.41 -5.57 -11.28
N GLN A 184 13.33 -6.85 -11.70
CA GLN A 184 12.14 -7.36 -12.38
C GLN A 184 10.93 -7.43 -11.43
N GLU A 185 11.13 -7.84 -10.18
CA GLU A 185 10.05 -7.88 -9.17
C GLU A 185 9.53 -6.47 -8.84
N VAL A 186 10.42 -5.46 -8.79
CA VAL A 186 10.01 -4.06 -8.63
C VAL A 186 9.24 -3.56 -9.85
N LYS A 187 9.65 -3.91 -11.08
CA LYS A 187 8.89 -3.61 -12.30
C LYS A 187 7.51 -4.27 -12.29
N ASP A 188 7.44 -5.53 -11.89
CA ASP A 188 6.17 -6.25 -11.76
C ASP A 188 5.25 -5.61 -10.69
N PHE A 189 5.83 -5.06 -9.63
CA PHE A 189 5.10 -4.31 -8.61
C PHE A 189 4.52 -3.00 -9.20
N ILE A 190 5.32 -2.24 -9.94
CA ILE A 190 4.86 -1.03 -10.66
C ILE A 190 3.73 -1.39 -11.64
N ASP A 191 3.85 -2.50 -12.38
CA ASP A 191 2.81 -2.95 -13.30
C ASP A 191 1.48 -3.29 -12.63
N GLN A 192 1.51 -3.76 -11.38
CA GLN A 192 0.29 -4.01 -10.63
C GLN A 192 -0.31 -2.71 -10.07
N MET A 193 0.50 -1.81 -9.52
CA MET A 193 0.01 -0.59 -8.92
C MET A 193 -0.66 0.35 -9.93
N VAL A 194 -0.12 0.48 -11.14
CA VAL A 194 -0.68 1.39 -12.17
C VAL A 194 -2.06 0.98 -12.68
N LYS A 195 -2.40 -0.32 -12.62
CA LYS A 195 -3.74 -0.82 -12.99
C LYS A 195 -4.84 -0.19 -12.13
N TYR A 196 -4.49 0.19 -10.91
CA TYR A 196 -5.37 0.82 -9.92
C TYR A 196 -5.03 2.30 -9.69
N LYS A 197 -4.34 2.92 -10.65
CA LYS A 197 -4.09 4.37 -10.74
C LYS A 197 -3.23 4.95 -9.63
N TYR A 198 -2.36 4.15 -9.00
CA TYR A 198 -1.26 4.66 -8.21
C TYR A 198 -0.25 5.36 -9.12
N ASN A 199 0.36 6.44 -8.63
CA ASN A 199 1.30 7.24 -9.41
C ASN A 199 2.62 7.52 -8.70
N LEU A 200 2.84 6.91 -7.53
CA LEU A 200 4.07 7.13 -6.78
C LEU A 200 4.50 5.82 -6.09
N LEU A 201 5.71 5.36 -6.41
CA LEU A 201 6.40 4.31 -5.68
C LEU A 201 7.30 4.95 -4.63
N HIS A 202 6.99 4.75 -3.36
CA HIS A 202 7.91 5.07 -2.28
C HIS A 202 8.87 3.89 -2.11
N PHE A 203 10.16 4.13 -2.33
CA PHE A 203 11.17 3.10 -2.42
C PHE A 203 12.10 3.18 -1.21
N HIS A 204 11.81 2.34 -0.22
CA HIS A 204 12.56 2.28 1.04
C HIS A 204 13.84 1.47 0.82
N LEU A 205 14.95 2.20 0.58
CA LEU A 205 16.21 1.65 0.05
C LEU A 205 17.21 1.25 1.13
N THR A 206 17.08 1.76 2.36
CA THR A 206 18.10 1.55 3.41
C THR A 206 17.47 1.38 4.78
N ASP A 207 18.01 0.42 5.54
CA ASP A 207 17.61 0.15 6.92
C ASP A 207 18.72 -0.69 7.60
N ASP A 208 18.50 -1.13 8.83
CA ASP A 208 19.42 -1.92 9.63
C ASP A 208 19.82 -3.27 8.98
N GLN A 209 18.95 -3.81 8.10
CA GLN A 209 19.12 -5.11 7.44
C GLN A 209 19.77 -5.01 6.06
N GLY A 210 19.88 -3.80 5.51
CA GLY A 210 20.53 -3.66 4.23
C GLY A 210 20.55 -2.24 3.65
N TRP A 211 21.62 -1.94 2.96
CA TRP A 211 21.77 -0.77 2.09
C TRP A 211 21.64 -1.19 0.63
N ARG A 212 20.61 -0.76 -0.07
CA ARG A 212 20.21 -1.36 -1.36
C ARG A 212 20.51 -0.52 -2.60
N ILE A 213 21.19 0.62 -2.46
CA ILE A 213 21.52 1.49 -3.60
C ILE A 213 23.02 1.75 -3.70
N GLU A 214 23.58 1.59 -4.90
CA GLU A 214 24.98 1.92 -5.19
C GLU A 214 25.24 3.42 -5.04
N ILE A 215 26.18 3.76 -4.16
CA ILE A 215 26.77 5.10 -4.04
C ILE A 215 28.25 4.97 -4.44
N LYS A 216 28.59 5.37 -5.66
CA LYS A 216 29.92 5.14 -6.24
C LYS A 216 31.06 5.76 -5.44
N SER A 217 30.79 6.91 -4.80
CA SER A 217 31.75 7.56 -3.91
C SER A 217 31.89 6.90 -2.54
N LEU A 218 31.03 5.90 -2.23
CA LEU A 218 30.97 5.19 -0.95
C LEU A 218 30.77 3.67 -1.15
N PRO A 219 31.70 2.96 -1.80
CA PRO A 219 31.49 1.60 -2.28
C PRO A 219 31.20 0.57 -1.17
N LYS A 220 31.73 0.77 0.04
CA LYS A 220 31.47 -0.16 1.16
C LYS A 220 29.99 -0.27 1.53
N LEU A 221 29.16 0.73 1.20
CA LEU A 221 27.70 0.66 1.44
C LEU A 221 27.06 -0.54 0.76
N THR A 222 27.56 -0.94 -0.43
CA THR A 222 27.06 -2.10 -1.16
C THR A 222 27.98 -3.31 -1.08
N GLU A 223 29.27 -3.12 -0.86
CA GLU A 223 30.23 -4.23 -0.63
C GLU A 223 29.97 -4.92 0.71
N VAL A 224 29.58 -4.18 1.74
CA VAL A 224 29.39 -4.64 3.12
C VAL A 224 27.93 -4.50 3.55
N GLY A 225 27.37 -3.29 3.45
CA GLY A 225 26.06 -2.94 4.00
C GLY A 225 24.87 -3.60 3.28
N ALA A 226 25.06 -4.14 2.07
CA ALA A 226 24.01 -4.82 1.32
C ALA A 226 23.80 -6.30 1.70
N TRP A 227 24.62 -6.85 2.61
CA TRP A 227 24.68 -8.28 2.83
C TRP A 227 24.51 -8.66 4.29
N ASN A 228 23.60 -9.59 4.57
CA ASN A 228 23.39 -10.19 5.88
C ASN A 228 23.43 -11.73 5.80
N VAL A 229 23.12 -12.41 6.89
CA VAL A 229 23.03 -13.87 6.93
C VAL A 229 21.57 -14.28 6.67
N HIS A 230 21.38 -15.29 5.83
CA HIS A 230 20.03 -15.81 5.56
C HIS A 230 19.42 -16.41 6.82
N ARG A 231 18.20 -16.01 7.13
CA ARG A 231 17.38 -16.52 8.23
C ARG A 231 15.94 -16.72 7.76
N GLU A 232 15.28 -17.71 8.31
CA GLU A 232 13.86 -17.95 8.13
C GLU A 232 13.18 -18.07 9.48
N GLY A 233 11.99 -17.52 9.63
CA GLY A 233 11.23 -17.56 10.86
C GLY A 233 10.62 -16.20 11.21
N ARG A 234 10.37 -15.95 12.48
CA ARG A 234 9.78 -14.70 12.93
C ARG A 234 10.87 -13.63 13.11
N PHE A 235 10.84 -12.58 12.32
CA PHE A 235 11.70 -11.40 12.45
C PHE A 235 11.67 -10.84 13.89
N GLY A 236 12.80 -10.38 14.38
CA GLY A 236 12.96 -9.92 15.75
C GLY A 236 13.09 -11.04 16.79
N SER A 237 13.01 -12.32 16.36
CA SER A 237 13.18 -13.50 17.23
C SER A 237 14.18 -14.52 16.64
N LEU A 238 14.82 -14.17 15.54
CA LEU A 238 15.82 -15.03 14.89
C LEU A 238 17.10 -15.09 15.71
N SER A 239 17.88 -16.18 15.54
CA SER A 239 19.18 -16.31 16.21
C SER A 239 20.18 -15.34 15.64
N ALA A 240 20.96 -14.71 16.49
CA ALA A 240 22.08 -13.88 16.05
C ALA A 240 23.10 -14.73 15.27
N PRO A 241 23.64 -14.21 14.14
CA PRO A 241 24.62 -14.92 13.35
C PRO A 241 25.94 -15.14 14.09
N SER A 242 26.55 -16.30 13.87
CA SER A 242 27.95 -16.53 14.29
C SER A 242 28.93 -15.68 13.45
N PRO A 243 30.12 -15.34 13.98
CA PRO A 243 31.07 -14.50 13.27
C PRO A 243 31.54 -15.04 11.90
N ASP A 244 31.55 -16.35 11.74
CA ASP A 244 32.00 -17.11 10.57
C ASP A 244 30.87 -17.50 9.59
N GLU A 245 29.60 -17.19 9.90
CA GLU A 245 28.52 -17.49 8.99
C GLU A 245 28.59 -16.63 7.72
N PRO A 246 28.34 -17.23 6.53
CA PRO A 246 28.40 -16.51 5.26
C PRO A 246 27.37 -15.39 5.17
N ARG A 247 27.80 -14.18 4.81
CA ARG A 247 26.94 -13.02 4.55
C ARG A 247 26.72 -12.88 3.07
N ASN A 248 25.79 -13.65 2.55
CA ASN A 248 25.48 -13.74 1.13
C ASN A 248 23.99 -13.59 0.83
N ASN A 249 23.22 -13.23 1.86
CA ASN A 249 21.80 -12.90 1.69
C ASN A 249 21.63 -11.39 1.53
N GLY A 250 20.94 -10.96 0.47
CA GLY A 250 20.71 -9.55 0.16
C GLY A 250 20.93 -9.24 -1.31
N GLY A 251 21.37 -8.04 -1.58
CA GLY A 251 21.57 -7.49 -2.92
C GLY A 251 21.50 -5.98 -2.90
N PHE A 252 21.76 -5.36 -4.04
CA PHE A 252 21.62 -3.92 -4.23
C PHE A 252 21.33 -3.60 -5.69
N TYR A 253 20.86 -2.39 -5.94
CA TYR A 253 20.64 -1.85 -7.28
C TYR A 253 21.84 -1.00 -7.68
N THR A 254 22.45 -1.29 -8.84
CA THR A 254 23.43 -0.40 -9.44
C THR A 254 22.77 0.89 -9.91
N GLN A 255 23.53 1.96 -10.08
CA GLN A 255 22.99 3.21 -10.59
C GLN A 255 22.35 3.07 -11.97
N ASP A 256 22.85 2.17 -12.80
CA ASP A 256 22.27 1.93 -14.13
C ASP A 256 20.93 1.16 -14.01
N GLN A 257 20.81 0.23 -13.06
CA GLN A 257 19.54 -0.41 -12.74
C GLN A 257 18.51 0.58 -12.17
N ILE A 258 18.94 1.53 -11.34
CA ILE A 258 18.06 2.61 -10.85
C ILE A 258 17.59 3.50 -11.99
N LYS A 259 18.48 3.91 -12.91
CA LYS A 259 18.09 4.69 -14.10
C LYS A 259 17.07 3.94 -14.98
N ASP A 260 17.27 2.64 -15.14
CA ASP A 260 16.32 1.78 -15.86
C ASP A 260 14.95 1.69 -15.14
N LEU A 261 14.94 1.53 -13.82
CA LEU A 261 13.70 1.55 -13.04
C LEU A 261 12.98 2.91 -13.12
N VAL A 262 13.71 4.01 -13.01
CA VAL A 262 13.16 5.37 -13.10
C VAL A 262 12.57 5.62 -14.49
N ALA A 263 13.26 5.23 -15.55
CA ALA A 263 12.76 5.34 -16.92
C ALA A 263 11.49 4.48 -17.10
N TYR A 264 11.52 3.22 -16.63
CA TYR A 264 10.39 2.31 -16.68
C TYR A 264 9.15 2.85 -15.95
N ALA A 265 9.34 3.39 -14.73
CA ALA A 265 8.27 3.99 -13.95
C ALA A 265 7.68 5.22 -14.65
N LYS A 266 8.54 6.08 -15.21
CA LYS A 266 8.15 7.28 -15.96
C LYS A 266 7.31 6.96 -17.18
N ASP A 267 7.63 5.90 -17.91
CA ASP A 267 6.85 5.41 -19.05
C ASP A 267 5.42 4.97 -18.65
N LYS A 268 5.20 4.76 -17.36
CA LYS A 268 3.91 4.40 -16.75
C LYS A 268 3.31 5.52 -15.88
N PHE A 269 3.84 6.74 -16.00
CA PHE A 269 3.41 7.90 -15.22
C PHE A 269 3.51 7.69 -13.70
N VAL A 270 4.53 6.96 -13.27
CA VAL A 270 4.87 6.75 -11.87
C VAL A 270 6.16 7.48 -11.53
N ASP A 271 6.13 8.30 -10.50
CA ASP A 271 7.33 8.83 -9.88
C ASP A 271 7.88 7.85 -8.83
N ILE A 272 9.19 7.90 -8.59
CA ILE A 272 9.84 7.14 -7.52
C ILE A 272 10.34 8.13 -6.47
N LEU A 273 9.82 7.99 -5.24
CA LEU A 273 10.30 8.67 -4.05
C LEU A 273 11.38 7.79 -3.39
N PRO A 274 12.67 8.11 -3.48
CA PRO A 274 13.69 7.35 -2.78
C PRO A 274 13.69 7.71 -1.30
N GLU A 275 13.85 6.69 -0.44
CA GLU A 275 14.10 6.86 0.99
C GLU A 275 15.49 6.37 1.37
N VAL A 276 16.20 7.20 2.12
CA VAL A 276 17.38 6.84 2.92
C VAL A 276 17.05 7.19 4.36
N ASP A 277 16.81 6.18 5.16
CA ASP A 277 16.35 6.33 6.53
C ASP A 277 17.49 6.71 7.45
N ILE A 278 17.38 7.87 8.08
CA ILE A 278 18.33 8.51 8.98
C ILE A 278 17.62 9.40 10.00
N PRO A 279 18.19 9.66 11.19
CA PRO A 279 19.45 9.13 11.71
C PRO A 279 19.33 7.72 12.32
N GLY A 280 18.11 7.24 12.63
CA GLY A 280 17.82 5.87 13.01
C GLY A 280 18.01 4.90 11.84
N HIS A 281 17.70 3.63 12.03
CA HIS A 281 17.71 2.62 10.97
C HIS A 281 18.96 2.59 10.07
N SER A 282 20.11 3.01 10.63
CA SER A 282 21.34 3.26 9.90
C SER A 282 22.44 2.21 10.16
N LEU A 283 22.11 1.05 10.74
CA LEU A 283 23.12 0.05 11.10
C LEU A 283 23.92 -0.44 9.90
N ALA A 284 23.29 -0.64 8.73
CA ALA A 284 24.00 -1.06 7.53
C ALA A 284 25.03 -0.01 7.06
N ALA A 285 24.72 1.28 7.21
CA ALA A 285 25.67 2.37 6.93
C ALA A 285 26.82 2.39 7.95
N ILE A 286 26.50 2.23 9.24
CA ILE A 286 27.51 2.22 10.33
C ILE A 286 28.44 1.01 10.19
N VAL A 287 27.92 -0.17 9.88
CA VAL A 287 28.76 -1.36 9.63
C VAL A 287 29.72 -1.14 8.46
N SER A 288 29.26 -0.42 7.43
CA SER A 288 30.09 -0.05 6.27
C SER A 288 31.14 1.02 6.59
N TYR A 289 30.79 1.97 7.45
CA TYR A 289 31.62 3.11 7.86
C TYR A 289 31.48 3.37 9.37
N PRO A 290 32.20 2.61 10.22
CA PRO A 290 32.02 2.65 11.68
C PRO A 290 32.22 4.03 12.33
N ASP A 291 33.01 4.88 11.70
CA ASP A 291 33.20 6.27 12.14
C ASP A 291 31.91 7.11 12.17
N LEU A 292 30.80 6.63 11.59
CA LEU A 292 29.51 7.34 11.58
C LEU A 292 28.75 7.22 12.91
N SER A 293 29.08 6.25 13.77
CA SER A 293 28.48 6.04 15.09
C SER A 293 29.06 6.98 16.14
N CYS A 294 28.29 7.26 17.20
CA CYS A 294 28.76 7.88 18.43
C CYS A 294 29.45 6.89 19.39
N THR A 295 29.36 5.57 19.11
CA THR A 295 29.75 4.50 20.04
C THR A 295 31.12 3.94 19.69
N PRO A 296 32.08 3.92 20.62
CA PRO A 296 33.37 3.23 20.43
C PRO A 296 33.19 1.73 20.15
N GLY A 297 33.97 1.17 19.22
CA GLY A 297 33.90 -0.25 18.87
C GLY A 297 32.79 -0.61 17.86
N ALA A 298 32.23 0.35 17.18
CA ALA A 298 31.23 0.13 16.12
C ALA A 298 31.76 -0.68 14.92
N ASP A 299 33.09 -0.82 14.77
CA ASP A 299 33.74 -1.71 13.80
C ASP A 299 33.47 -3.21 14.05
N GLN A 300 32.96 -3.56 15.23
CA GLN A 300 32.53 -4.91 15.58
C GLN A 300 31.07 -5.20 15.21
N TYR A 301 30.32 -4.18 14.85
CA TYR A 301 28.91 -4.33 14.50
C TYR A 301 28.72 -5.14 13.20
N ARG A 302 27.53 -5.65 13.02
CA ARG A 302 27.16 -6.47 11.87
C ARG A 302 25.81 -6.00 11.35
N VAL A 303 25.61 -6.13 10.04
CA VAL A 303 24.31 -5.90 9.41
C VAL A 303 23.29 -6.87 10.02
N ASN A 304 22.16 -6.37 10.45
CA ASN A 304 21.14 -7.15 11.13
C ASN A 304 20.54 -8.21 10.19
N SER A 305 20.35 -9.43 10.69
CA SER A 305 19.81 -10.57 9.92
C SER A 305 18.42 -10.99 10.40
N GLY A 306 17.72 -10.10 11.13
CA GLY A 306 16.39 -10.34 11.71
C GLY A 306 16.44 -10.80 13.17
N GLU A 307 17.62 -10.81 13.81
CA GLU A 307 17.73 -10.98 15.25
C GLU A 307 17.23 -9.76 16.01
N LYS A 308 16.96 -9.95 17.29
CA LYS A 308 16.47 -8.86 18.14
C LYS A 308 17.54 -7.75 18.27
N PHE A 309 17.18 -6.55 17.89
CA PHE A 309 18.03 -5.36 17.92
C PHE A 309 17.45 -4.20 18.75
N MET A 310 16.16 -4.29 19.11
CA MET A 310 15.44 -3.29 19.91
C MET A 310 14.75 -3.94 21.10
N ASN A 311 14.68 -3.21 22.21
CA ASN A 311 13.79 -3.48 23.34
C ASN A 311 12.65 -2.46 23.34
N TRP A 312 11.42 -2.95 23.28
CA TRP A 312 10.20 -2.16 23.39
C TRP A 312 9.65 -2.24 24.81
N TYR A 313 9.24 -1.10 25.37
CA TYR A 313 8.64 -1.01 26.70
C TYR A 313 7.55 0.06 26.73
N ALA A 314 6.76 0.09 27.80
CA ALA A 314 5.71 1.10 27.94
C ALA A 314 6.34 2.52 27.97
N GLY A 315 6.04 3.31 26.94
CA GLY A 315 6.52 4.68 26.81
C GLY A 315 7.79 4.87 25.94
N GLY A 316 8.29 3.81 25.28
CA GLY A 316 9.42 3.98 24.37
C GLY A 316 10.14 2.70 23.96
N PHE A 317 11.33 2.87 23.49
CA PHE A 317 12.21 1.79 23.05
C PHE A 317 13.69 2.16 23.28
N SER A 318 14.56 1.17 23.26
CA SER A 318 16.01 1.35 23.26
C SER A 318 16.67 0.35 22.34
N ALA A 319 17.67 0.79 21.59
CA ALA A 319 18.46 -0.09 20.75
C ALA A 319 19.44 -0.92 21.58
N LEU A 320 19.63 -2.19 21.18
CA LEU A 320 20.66 -3.09 21.74
C LEU A 320 22.01 -2.89 21.07
N VAL A 321 22.00 -2.38 19.83
CA VAL A 321 23.16 -2.00 19.03
C VAL A 321 22.93 -0.59 18.53
N ASP A 322 23.98 0.26 18.53
CA ASP A 322 23.86 1.63 18.03
C ASP A 322 23.59 1.61 16.52
N ASN A 323 22.36 1.87 16.15
CA ASN A 323 21.89 1.95 14.77
C ASN A 323 21.62 3.40 14.33
N THR A 324 22.20 4.38 15.05
CA THR A 324 21.95 5.80 14.80
C THR A 324 23.19 6.55 14.36
N LEU A 325 23.09 7.35 13.31
CA LEU A 325 24.17 8.25 12.91
C LEU A 325 24.45 9.27 14.02
N CYS A 326 25.72 9.58 14.25
CA CYS A 326 26.14 10.48 15.31
C CYS A 326 25.95 11.96 14.94
N PRO A 327 25.02 12.73 15.54
CA PRO A 327 24.80 14.13 15.22
C PRO A 327 25.97 15.06 15.55
N ALA A 328 26.79 14.64 16.53
CA ALA A 328 27.97 15.38 16.97
C ALA A 328 29.22 15.13 16.14
N ASN A 329 29.18 14.15 15.24
CA ASN A 329 30.31 13.79 14.39
C ASN A 329 30.22 14.53 13.05
N GLU A 330 31.10 15.49 12.85
CA GLU A 330 31.14 16.28 11.62
C GLU A 330 31.46 15.46 10.34
N LYS A 331 31.95 14.22 10.44
CA LYS A 331 32.16 13.32 9.29
C LYS A 331 30.84 12.81 8.70
N VAL A 332 29.74 12.77 9.48
CA VAL A 332 28.42 12.31 9.05
C VAL A 332 27.87 13.20 7.92
N TYR A 333 28.04 14.51 8.01
CA TYR A 333 27.43 15.42 7.04
C TYR A 333 28.09 15.37 5.66
N PRO A 334 29.42 15.32 5.49
CA PRO A 334 30.03 15.04 4.19
C PRO A 334 29.72 13.65 3.63
N PHE A 335 29.48 12.65 4.50
CA PHE A 335 29.00 11.34 4.08
C PHE A 335 27.60 11.48 3.46
N LEU A 336 26.66 12.13 4.17
CA LEU A 336 25.30 12.36 3.67
C LEU A 336 25.26 13.27 2.44
N ASP A 337 26.18 14.26 2.35
CA ASP A 337 26.28 15.09 1.15
C ASP A 337 26.60 14.26 -0.11
N LYS A 338 27.51 13.29 0.00
CA LYS A 338 27.82 12.35 -1.09
C LYS A 338 26.61 11.50 -1.44
N VAL A 339 25.94 10.91 -0.43
CA VAL A 339 24.73 10.07 -0.63
C VAL A 339 23.66 10.88 -1.37
N PHE A 340 23.27 12.03 -0.85
CA PHE A 340 22.19 12.82 -1.45
C PHE A 340 22.58 13.47 -2.78
N THR A 341 23.87 13.72 -3.04
CA THR A 341 24.32 14.16 -4.37
C THR A 341 24.04 13.09 -5.43
N GLU A 342 24.37 11.83 -5.15
CA GLU A 342 24.16 10.75 -6.11
C GLU A 342 22.67 10.38 -6.21
N LEU A 343 21.92 10.38 -5.11
CA LEU A 343 20.47 10.16 -5.15
C LEU A 343 19.74 11.23 -5.98
N ALA A 344 20.03 12.50 -5.73
CA ALA A 344 19.38 13.60 -6.44
C ALA A 344 19.61 13.55 -7.96
N ALA A 345 20.77 13.04 -8.38
CA ALA A 345 21.09 12.84 -9.80
C ALA A 345 20.34 11.65 -10.42
N LEU A 346 20.00 10.63 -9.62
CA LEU A 346 19.33 9.41 -10.08
C LEU A 346 17.82 9.55 -10.13
N PHE A 347 17.23 10.23 -9.14
CA PHE A 347 15.77 10.33 -8.99
C PHE A 347 15.27 11.72 -9.36
N PRO A 348 14.48 11.86 -10.43
CA PRO A 348 13.98 13.17 -10.88
C PRO A 348 12.87 13.74 -9.98
N PHE A 349 12.19 12.93 -9.17
CA PHE A 349 11.11 13.38 -8.30
C PHE A 349 11.57 14.51 -7.36
N GLU A 350 10.67 15.43 -7.04
CA GLU A 350 11.01 16.65 -6.28
C GLU A 350 11.39 16.41 -4.82
N TYR A 351 10.95 15.28 -4.22
CA TYR A 351 11.23 14.93 -2.83
C TYR A 351 12.26 13.80 -2.71
N ILE A 352 13.01 13.85 -1.60
CA ILE A 352 13.76 12.71 -1.03
C ILE A 352 13.19 12.48 0.36
N HIS A 353 12.85 11.23 0.68
CA HIS A 353 12.42 10.83 2.01
C HIS A 353 13.65 10.51 2.86
N VAL A 354 13.72 11.09 4.06
CA VAL A 354 14.90 10.98 4.94
C VAL A 354 14.63 10.12 6.19
N GLY A 355 13.47 9.43 6.23
CA GLY A 355 13.07 8.65 7.39
C GLY A 355 12.72 9.51 8.59
N GLY A 356 13.50 9.39 9.65
CA GLY A 356 13.39 10.16 10.89
C GLY A 356 12.66 9.43 12.01
N ASP A 357 12.09 8.26 11.71
CA ASP A 357 11.34 7.43 12.63
C ASP A 357 12.23 6.62 13.58
N GLU A 358 11.65 6.20 14.66
CA GLU A 358 12.16 5.24 15.65
C GLU A 358 13.65 5.43 16.04
N CYS A 359 14.15 6.67 15.98
CA CYS A 359 15.53 6.99 16.31
C CYS A 359 15.81 6.70 17.80
N ALA A 360 16.58 5.64 18.06
CA ALA A 360 16.94 5.21 19.39
C ALA A 360 18.01 6.15 19.99
N LYS A 361 17.68 6.83 21.08
CA LYS A 361 18.52 7.89 21.65
C LYS A 361 19.42 7.43 22.80
N ASN A 362 19.34 6.17 23.22
CA ASN A 362 20.07 5.65 24.39
C ASN A 362 21.60 5.67 24.22
N PHE A 363 22.13 5.54 22.99
CA PHE A 363 23.55 5.69 22.72
C PHE A 363 23.97 7.16 22.66
N TRP A 364 23.13 8.05 22.13
CA TRP A 364 23.38 9.48 22.17
C TRP A 364 23.45 10.03 23.59
N GLU A 365 22.56 9.55 24.47
CA GLU A 365 22.52 9.92 25.88
C GLU A 365 23.84 9.63 26.60
N GLN A 366 24.51 8.54 26.23
CA GLN A 366 25.79 8.13 26.82
C GLN A 366 26.98 8.85 26.19
N SER A 367 26.85 9.42 24.98
CA SER A 367 27.94 10.04 24.24
C SER A 367 28.35 11.38 24.78
N ASP A 368 29.63 11.52 25.18
CA ASP A 368 30.18 12.80 25.61
C ASP A 368 30.20 13.85 24.47
N ALA A 369 30.40 13.40 23.22
CA ALA A 369 30.36 14.27 22.05
C ALA A 369 28.96 14.89 21.87
N VAL A 370 27.90 14.11 22.04
CA VAL A 370 26.51 14.60 21.97
C VAL A 370 26.21 15.56 23.14
N LYS A 371 26.68 15.27 24.35
CA LYS A 371 26.56 16.19 25.51
C LYS A 371 27.26 17.53 25.26
N GLN A 372 28.45 17.50 24.63
CA GLN A 372 29.16 18.71 24.24
C GLN A 372 28.43 19.48 23.14
N LEU A 373 27.88 18.79 22.14
CA LEU A 373 27.04 19.40 21.11
C LEU A 373 25.83 20.11 21.73
N MET A 374 25.11 19.42 22.62
CA MET A 374 23.94 20.00 23.32
C MET A 374 24.32 21.28 24.06
N LYS A 375 25.43 21.28 24.77
CA LYS A 375 25.93 22.47 25.48
C LYS A 375 26.30 23.60 24.50
N LYS A 376 27.00 23.28 23.42
CA LYS A 376 27.47 24.24 22.41
C LYS A 376 26.32 24.92 21.68
N GLU A 377 25.32 24.14 21.26
CA GLU A 377 24.20 24.62 20.46
C GLU A 377 22.96 25.01 21.33
N GLY A 378 23.05 24.86 22.66
CA GLY A 378 21.97 25.17 23.59
C GLY A 378 20.75 24.24 23.52
N LEU A 379 20.95 23.00 23.08
CA LEU A 379 19.90 21.99 22.93
C LEU A 379 19.49 21.44 24.30
N LYS A 380 18.20 21.34 24.56
CA LYS A 380 17.66 21.02 25.90
C LYS A 380 17.44 19.54 26.13
N ASN A 381 17.17 18.80 25.06
CA ASN A 381 16.85 17.36 25.08
C ASN A 381 17.30 16.68 23.79
N LEU A 382 17.18 15.35 23.73
CA LEU A 382 17.62 14.56 22.59
C LEU A 382 16.69 14.67 21.37
N GLN A 383 15.45 15.12 21.53
CA GLN A 383 14.55 15.45 20.44
C GLN A 383 15.06 16.71 19.70
N GLU A 384 15.52 17.72 20.43
CA GLU A 384 16.17 18.89 19.83
C GLU A 384 17.50 18.53 19.15
N VAL A 385 18.22 17.50 19.62
CA VAL A 385 19.42 16.96 18.95
C VAL A 385 19.04 16.32 17.60
N GLN A 386 17.96 15.54 17.56
CA GLN A 386 17.44 14.97 16.30
C GLN A 386 17.02 16.09 15.35
N SER A 387 16.24 17.06 15.81
CA SER A 387 15.85 18.23 15.02
C SER A 387 17.06 19.04 14.50
N TYR A 388 18.13 19.19 15.30
CA TYR A 388 19.37 19.82 14.84
C TYR A 388 20.00 19.03 13.68
N PHE A 389 20.03 17.69 13.78
CA PHE A 389 20.53 16.81 12.73
C PHE A 389 19.68 16.98 11.45
N GLU A 390 18.36 16.87 11.54
CA GLU A 390 17.42 16.93 10.42
C GLU A 390 17.49 18.28 9.69
N LYS A 391 17.60 19.38 10.41
CA LYS A 391 17.80 20.72 9.81
C LYS A 391 19.10 20.85 9.02
N ARG A 392 20.15 20.14 9.42
CA ARG A 392 21.40 20.07 8.64
C ARG A 392 21.25 19.19 7.40
N VAL A 393 20.51 18.09 7.52
CA VAL A 393 20.17 17.20 6.41
C VAL A 393 19.30 17.94 5.38
N GLU A 394 18.28 18.67 5.82
CA GLU A 394 17.44 19.47 4.94
C GLU A 394 18.28 20.40 4.07
N LYS A 395 19.21 21.16 4.67
CA LYS A 395 20.11 22.06 3.92
C LYS A 395 20.96 21.31 2.88
N ILE A 396 21.42 20.09 3.21
CA ILE A 396 22.16 19.25 2.26
C ILE A 396 21.25 18.87 1.09
N VAL A 397 20.06 18.36 1.36
CA VAL A 397 19.10 17.93 0.33
C VAL A 397 18.63 19.12 -0.54
N GLU A 398 18.32 20.26 0.08
CA GLU A 398 17.95 21.49 -0.63
C GLU A 398 19.07 22.00 -1.54
N SER A 399 20.34 21.86 -1.12
CA SER A 399 21.50 22.23 -1.95
C SER A 399 21.59 21.42 -3.24
N LYS A 400 20.91 20.27 -3.31
CA LYS A 400 20.79 19.41 -4.51
C LYS A 400 19.51 19.71 -5.31
N GLY A 401 18.75 20.74 -4.95
CA GLY A 401 17.50 21.13 -5.61
C GLY A 401 16.32 20.21 -5.30
N LYS A 402 16.39 19.47 -4.19
CA LYS A 402 15.32 18.58 -3.72
C LYS A 402 14.67 19.10 -2.46
N LYS A 403 13.44 18.65 -2.18
CA LYS A 403 12.69 18.88 -0.96
C LYS A 403 12.79 17.66 -0.05
N VAL A 404 12.72 17.90 1.26
CA VAL A 404 12.69 16.83 2.26
C VAL A 404 11.26 16.45 2.59
N ILE A 405 11.02 15.16 2.77
CA ILE A 405 9.87 14.60 3.46
C ILE A 405 10.38 13.55 4.46
N GLY A 406 9.74 13.40 5.60
CA GLY A 406 10.07 12.38 6.59
C GLY A 406 8.85 11.91 7.36
N TRP A 407 9.00 10.84 8.13
CA TRP A 407 7.98 10.32 9.02
C TRP A 407 7.63 11.34 10.10
N ASP A 408 6.49 11.22 10.75
CA ASP A 408 5.97 12.29 11.62
C ASP A 408 6.77 12.52 12.93
N GLU A 409 7.81 11.73 13.22
CA GLU A 409 8.80 12.00 14.27
C GLU A 409 9.62 13.25 14.03
N ILE A 410 9.79 13.66 12.76
CA ILE A 410 10.51 14.91 12.45
C ILE A 410 9.83 16.17 13.01
N LEU A 411 8.57 16.06 13.48
CA LEU A 411 7.89 17.12 14.24
C LEU A 411 8.51 17.32 15.64
N GLU A 412 9.14 16.29 16.20
CA GLU A 412 9.68 16.32 17.55
C GLU A 412 10.93 17.21 17.63
N GLY A 413 10.98 18.10 18.60
CA GLY A 413 12.11 19.04 18.76
C GLY A 413 12.14 20.21 17.75
N GLY A 414 11.17 20.29 16.83
CA GLY A 414 10.98 21.40 15.89
C GLY A 414 11.32 21.05 14.45
N LEU A 415 10.30 21.05 13.61
CA LEU A 415 10.38 20.72 12.19
C LEU A 415 11.25 21.72 11.41
N ALA A 416 11.95 21.22 10.41
CA ALA A 416 12.66 22.03 9.42
C ALA A 416 11.65 22.80 8.53
N PRO A 417 11.91 24.08 8.16
CA PRO A 417 10.89 24.99 7.64
C PRO A 417 10.16 24.55 6.38
N ASN A 418 10.85 23.83 5.47
CA ASN A 418 10.30 23.44 4.17
C ASN A 418 9.99 21.95 4.07
N ALA A 419 10.19 21.18 5.14
CA ALA A 419 9.95 19.75 5.15
C ALA A 419 8.45 19.44 5.04
N ALA A 420 8.11 18.43 4.24
CA ALA A 420 6.80 17.80 4.25
C ALA A 420 6.79 16.65 5.28
N VAL A 421 5.62 16.28 5.77
CA VAL A 421 5.45 15.25 6.80
C VAL A 421 4.64 14.08 6.26
N MET A 422 5.15 12.86 6.43
CA MET A 422 4.40 11.64 6.21
C MET A 422 3.90 11.11 7.56
N SER A 423 2.59 11.21 7.79
CA SER A 423 1.97 10.87 9.07
C SER A 423 1.62 9.38 9.12
N TRP A 424 2.32 8.61 9.98
CA TRP A 424 2.16 7.16 10.10
C TRP A 424 1.65 6.69 11.47
N ARG A 425 2.02 7.34 12.57
CA ARG A 425 1.58 7.00 13.94
C ARG A 425 0.11 7.38 14.22
N GLY A 426 -0.77 7.12 13.26
CA GLY A 426 -2.15 7.56 13.21
C GLY A 426 -2.30 8.89 12.48
N ILE A 427 -3.39 9.63 12.79
CA ILE A 427 -3.70 10.89 12.07
C ILE A 427 -3.18 12.15 12.79
N LYS A 428 -2.71 12.02 14.04
CA LYS A 428 -2.36 13.17 14.89
C LYS A 428 -1.19 13.97 14.34
N GLY A 429 -0.12 13.29 13.92
CA GLY A 429 1.06 13.95 13.34
C GLY A 429 0.72 14.76 12.10
N GLY A 430 -0.14 14.22 11.22
CA GLY A 430 -0.62 14.94 10.04
C GLY A 430 -1.46 16.16 10.38
N ILE A 431 -2.34 16.09 11.38
CA ILE A 431 -3.11 17.23 11.87
C ILE A 431 -2.19 18.31 12.44
N GLU A 432 -1.17 17.93 13.21
CA GLU A 432 -0.20 18.84 13.80
C GLU A 432 0.64 19.53 12.73
N ALA A 433 1.20 18.77 11.79
CA ALA A 433 1.98 19.32 10.66
C ALA A 433 1.15 20.29 9.81
N ALA A 434 -0.09 19.95 9.47
CA ALA A 434 -0.98 20.83 8.72
C ALA A 434 -1.30 22.13 9.49
N LYS A 435 -1.52 22.07 10.80
CA LYS A 435 -1.72 23.28 11.63
C LYS A 435 -0.49 24.19 11.66
N LEU A 436 0.69 23.63 11.47
CA LEU A 436 1.94 24.40 11.33
C LEU A 436 2.17 24.91 9.90
N GLY A 437 1.29 24.58 8.94
CA GLY A 437 1.35 25.02 7.56
C GLY A 437 2.19 24.13 6.64
N HIS A 438 2.60 22.95 7.10
CA HIS A 438 3.37 22.00 6.30
C HIS A 438 2.49 21.13 5.39
N GLN A 439 3.05 20.72 4.26
CA GLN A 439 2.42 19.73 3.37
C GLN A 439 2.47 18.35 4.02
N VAL A 440 1.38 17.60 3.89
CA VAL A 440 1.21 16.30 4.57
C VAL A 440 0.83 15.22 3.57
N VAL A 441 1.44 14.04 3.74
CA VAL A 441 1.00 12.77 3.15
C VAL A 441 0.48 11.88 4.28
N MET A 442 -0.75 11.39 4.14
CA MET A 442 -1.38 10.54 5.15
C MET A 442 -1.08 9.07 4.90
N SER A 443 -0.44 8.42 5.89
CA SER A 443 -0.02 7.01 5.82
C SER A 443 -0.25 6.26 7.14
N PRO A 444 -1.43 6.45 7.82
CA PRO A 444 -1.63 5.99 9.19
C PRO A 444 -1.69 4.46 9.31
N THR A 445 -0.96 3.91 10.29
CA THR A 445 -0.90 2.47 10.60
C THR A 445 -2.27 1.81 10.68
N THR A 446 -3.26 2.52 11.22
CA THR A 446 -4.62 2.03 11.43
C THR A 446 -5.39 1.70 10.15
N PHE A 447 -4.94 2.21 8.99
CA PHE A 447 -5.70 2.08 7.74
C PHE A 447 -4.88 1.57 6.55
N VAL A 448 -3.56 1.77 6.52
CA VAL A 448 -2.79 1.61 5.27
C VAL A 448 -1.47 0.84 5.42
N TYR A 449 -1.22 0.17 6.57
CA TYR A 449 -0.04 -0.69 6.77
C TYR A 449 -0.34 -2.11 6.29
N LEU A 450 0.24 -2.44 5.15
CA LEU A 450 -0.04 -3.69 4.43
C LEU A 450 0.76 -4.89 4.94
N ASP A 451 1.71 -4.67 5.82
CA ASP A 451 2.45 -5.71 6.56
C ASP A 451 1.62 -6.32 7.71
N TYR A 452 0.54 -5.66 8.15
CA TYR A 452 -0.37 -6.18 9.16
C TYR A 452 -1.14 -7.40 8.65
N MET A 453 -1.49 -8.32 9.56
CA MET A 453 -2.30 -9.50 9.23
C MET A 453 -3.62 -9.09 8.59
N GLN A 454 -4.04 -9.81 7.56
CA GLN A 454 -5.29 -9.53 6.85
C GLN A 454 -6.51 -10.20 7.46
N GLY A 455 -6.30 -11.24 8.26
CA GLY A 455 -7.32 -12.04 8.92
C GLY A 455 -6.97 -12.29 10.39
N ASP A 456 -7.52 -13.36 10.94
CA ASP A 456 -7.26 -13.75 12.31
C ASP A 456 -5.84 -14.31 12.47
N ALA A 457 -5.18 -13.93 13.58
CA ALA A 457 -3.82 -14.35 13.91
C ALA A 457 -3.64 -15.88 13.99
N ILE A 458 -4.74 -16.64 14.18
CA ILE A 458 -4.69 -18.10 14.24
C ILE A 458 -4.27 -18.75 12.90
N ILE A 459 -4.44 -18.04 11.79
CA ILE A 459 -4.16 -18.54 10.44
C ILE A 459 -3.30 -17.63 9.58
N GLU A 460 -3.03 -16.42 10.06
CA GLU A 460 -2.14 -15.48 9.36
C GLU A 460 -0.69 -15.64 9.80
N PRO A 461 0.29 -15.35 8.94
CA PRO A 461 1.66 -15.19 9.37
C PRO A 461 1.73 -14.15 10.50
N PRO A 462 2.36 -14.46 11.63
CA PRO A 462 2.26 -13.64 12.84
C PRO A 462 2.97 -12.30 12.68
N VAL A 463 2.22 -11.22 12.86
CA VAL A 463 2.68 -9.85 12.99
C VAL A 463 2.02 -9.25 14.25
N TYR A 464 2.39 -8.05 14.66
CA TYR A 464 1.91 -7.43 15.90
C TYR A 464 0.50 -6.80 15.80
N ALA A 465 -0.06 -6.67 14.59
CA ALA A 465 -1.38 -6.05 14.39
C ALA A 465 -2.16 -6.69 13.21
N THR A 466 -3.44 -6.33 13.13
CA THR A 466 -4.34 -6.77 12.06
C THR A 466 -4.96 -5.55 11.38
N LEU A 467 -5.00 -5.56 10.05
CA LEU A 467 -5.71 -4.60 9.22
C LEU A 467 -6.65 -5.35 8.28
N ARG A 468 -7.94 -5.25 8.54
CA ARG A 468 -9.00 -5.86 7.71
C ARG A 468 -9.32 -4.98 6.50
N LEU A 469 -9.90 -5.57 5.45
CA LEU A 469 -10.20 -4.86 4.20
C LEU A 469 -11.20 -3.71 4.40
N ASN A 470 -12.26 -3.91 5.21
CA ASN A 470 -13.24 -2.87 5.50
C ASN A 470 -12.62 -1.68 6.26
N THR A 471 -11.67 -1.94 7.15
CA THR A 471 -10.92 -0.91 7.85
C THR A 471 -10.05 -0.11 6.89
N ALA A 472 -9.33 -0.79 5.98
CA ALA A 472 -8.57 -0.11 4.92
C ALA A 472 -9.49 0.73 4.02
N TYR A 473 -10.69 0.25 3.69
CA TYR A 473 -11.67 1.01 2.90
C TYR A 473 -12.25 2.21 3.65
N SER A 474 -12.23 2.23 4.97
CA SER A 474 -12.70 3.36 5.77
C SER A 474 -11.71 4.55 5.79
N PHE A 475 -10.50 4.38 5.29
CA PHE A 475 -9.48 5.42 5.23
C PHE A 475 -10.00 6.73 4.63
N GLU A 476 -9.79 7.84 5.34
CA GLU A 476 -10.07 9.20 4.88
C GLU A 476 -8.79 10.04 5.02
N PRO A 477 -8.18 10.43 3.90
CA PRO A 477 -6.92 11.17 3.92
C PRO A 477 -7.02 12.58 4.50
N VAL A 478 -8.19 13.23 4.46
CA VAL A 478 -8.39 14.57 5.02
C VAL A 478 -9.07 14.46 6.38
N PRO A 479 -8.35 14.63 7.49
CA PRO A 479 -8.96 14.66 8.82
C PRO A 479 -9.90 15.86 9.00
N ASP A 480 -10.91 15.70 9.85
CA ASP A 480 -11.84 16.79 10.14
C ASP A 480 -11.10 18.01 10.72
N GLY A 481 -11.45 19.20 10.22
CA GLY A 481 -10.88 20.46 10.67
C GLY A 481 -9.47 20.79 10.13
N VAL A 482 -8.96 20.00 9.18
CA VAL A 482 -7.70 20.26 8.47
C VAL A 482 -7.99 20.92 7.12
N ASP A 483 -7.17 21.90 6.73
CA ASP A 483 -7.21 22.47 5.39
C ASP A 483 -6.84 21.41 4.34
N PRO A 484 -7.77 21.04 3.43
CA PRO A 484 -7.50 20.02 2.42
C PRO A 484 -6.34 20.37 1.48
N SER A 485 -6.02 21.63 1.28
CA SER A 485 -4.94 22.07 0.39
C SER A 485 -3.55 21.70 0.91
N LEU A 486 -3.42 21.42 2.21
CA LEU A 486 -2.18 20.96 2.84
C LEU A 486 -2.02 19.42 2.74
N ILE A 487 -3.08 18.69 2.42
CA ILE A 487 -3.04 17.23 2.29
C ILE A 487 -2.76 16.88 0.82
N LYS A 488 -1.55 16.42 0.53
CA LYS A 488 -1.15 15.98 -0.83
C LYS A 488 -1.89 14.72 -1.28
N GLY A 489 -2.28 13.89 -0.34
CA GLY A 489 -2.94 12.60 -0.54
C GLY A 489 -2.54 11.59 0.51
N GLY A 490 -2.38 10.34 0.10
CA GLY A 490 -2.01 9.27 1.03
C GLY A 490 -1.18 8.18 0.38
N GLN A 491 -0.76 7.25 1.21
CA GLN A 491 0.11 6.16 0.82
C GLN A 491 -0.18 4.92 1.66
N ALA A 492 -0.12 3.74 1.04
CA ALA A 492 -0.08 2.47 1.74
C ALA A 492 1.35 1.94 1.79
N ASN A 493 1.72 1.32 2.90
CA ASN A 493 3.09 0.87 3.16
C ASN A 493 3.16 -0.65 3.26
N LEU A 494 4.11 -1.25 2.56
CA LEU A 494 4.48 -2.64 2.71
C LEU A 494 5.89 -2.75 3.30
N TRP A 495 5.98 -2.92 4.60
CA TRP A 495 7.19 -3.32 5.29
C TRP A 495 7.44 -4.81 5.08
N THR A 496 8.70 -5.24 5.00
CA THR A 496 9.02 -6.59 4.54
C THR A 496 9.74 -7.47 5.55
N GLU A 497 9.75 -7.11 6.84
CA GLU A 497 10.36 -7.92 7.90
C GLU A 497 9.86 -9.37 7.88
N GLN A 498 8.58 -9.57 7.60
CA GLN A 498 7.95 -10.89 7.51
C GLN A 498 7.63 -11.31 6.06
N VAL A 499 8.02 -10.51 5.07
CA VAL A 499 7.65 -10.72 3.66
C VAL A 499 8.88 -11.13 2.84
N TYR A 500 9.08 -12.43 2.70
CA TYR A 500 10.30 -13.03 2.17
C TYR A 500 10.35 -13.18 0.65
N ASN A 501 9.22 -13.07 -0.05
CA ASN A 501 9.16 -13.34 -1.49
C ASN A 501 7.94 -12.68 -2.17
N THR A 502 7.97 -12.62 -3.50
CA THR A 502 6.91 -12.00 -4.32
C THR A 502 5.51 -12.59 -4.07
N ARG A 503 5.38 -13.88 -3.78
CA ARG A 503 4.04 -14.48 -3.53
C ARG A 503 3.46 -13.98 -2.20
N HIS A 504 4.29 -13.83 -1.18
CA HIS A 504 3.88 -13.26 0.09
C HIS A 504 3.61 -11.75 -0.06
N LEU A 505 4.48 -11.01 -0.77
CA LEU A 505 4.26 -9.61 -1.12
C LEU A 505 2.88 -9.39 -1.77
N GLN A 506 2.55 -10.16 -2.80
CA GLN A 506 1.26 -10.08 -3.49
C GLN A 506 0.08 -10.34 -2.54
N TYR A 507 0.21 -11.38 -1.67
CA TYR A 507 -0.81 -11.69 -0.66
C TYR A 507 -1.03 -10.51 0.29
N MET A 508 0.02 -9.86 0.76
CA MET A 508 -0.06 -8.75 1.72
C MET A 508 -0.63 -7.48 1.09
N VAL A 509 -0.27 -7.19 -0.15
CA VAL A 509 -0.72 -5.99 -0.88
C VAL A 509 -2.21 -6.08 -1.25
N TRP A 510 -2.65 -7.23 -1.81
CA TRP A 510 -4.00 -7.37 -2.35
C TRP A 510 -4.93 -8.14 -1.41
N PRO A 511 -6.20 -7.70 -1.23
CA PRO A 511 -6.90 -6.61 -1.92
C PRO A 511 -6.84 -5.24 -1.23
N ARG A 512 -6.16 -5.07 -0.08
CA ARG A 512 -6.24 -3.82 0.72
C ARG A 512 -5.78 -2.59 -0.08
N SER A 513 -4.80 -2.74 -0.98
CA SER A 513 -4.40 -1.66 -1.88
C SER A 513 -5.49 -1.26 -2.87
N LEU A 514 -6.48 -2.12 -3.19
CA LEU A 514 -7.66 -1.70 -3.96
C LEU A 514 -8.48 -0.67 -3.19
N ALA A 515 -8.64 -0.90 -1.88
CA ALA A 515 -9.35 0.01 -0.99
C ALA A 515 -8.64 1.37 -0.88
N THR A 516 -7.33 1.36 -0.64
CA THR A 516 -6.53 2.60 -0.59
C THR A 516 -6.56 3.35 -1.92
N ALA A 517 -6.44 2.64 -3.05
CA ALA A 517 -6.53 3.25 -4.39
C ALA A 517 -7.86 4.02 -4.58
N GLU A 518 -8.99 3.41 -4.14
CA GLU A 518 -10.29 4.07 -4.23
C GLU A 518 -10.41 5.26 -3.28
N CYS A 519 -9.90 5.16 -2.05
CA CYS A 519 -9.88 6.28 -1.11
C CYS A 519 -9.07 7.49 -1.63
N LEU A 520 -8.04 7.25 -2.45
CA LEU A 520 -7.17 8.29 -2.99
C LEU A 520 -7.63 8.84 -4.35
N TRP A 521 -8.32 8.04 -5.14
CA TRP A 521 -8.77 8.44 -6.47
C TRP A 521 -10.20 8.94 -6.47
N SER A 522 -11.15 8.18 -5.89
CA SER A 522 -12.58 8.43 -6.01
C SER A 522 -13.08 9.53 -5.05
N PRO A 523 -14.13 10.27 -5.38
CA PRO A 523 -14.79 11.18 -4.45
C PRO A 523 -15.29 10.45 -3.20
N LYS A 524 -15.17 11.08 -2.03
CA LYS A 524 -15.57 10.50 -0.74
C LYS A 524 -17.02 10.02 -0.72
N GLU A 525 -17.92 10.77 -1.34
CA GLU A 525 -19.36 10.49 -1.44
C GLU A 525 -19.71 9.30 -2.34
N LYS A 526 -18.75 8.82 -3.14
CA LYS A 526 -18.92 7.62 -3.98
C LYS A 526 -18.58 6.32 -3.26
N LYS A 527 -18.02 6.40 -2.06
CA LYS A 527 -17.65 5.20 -1.30
C LYS A 527 -18.89 4.42 -0.89
N ASN A 528 -18.93 3.16 -1.30
CA ASN A 528 -19.97 2.21 -0.95
C ASN A 528 -19.35 0.83 -0.76
N TRP A 529 -19.43 0.30 0.47
CA TRP A 529 -18.77 -0.95 0.84
C TRP A 529 -19.27 -2.15 0.02
N ASN A 530 -20.58 -2.32 -0.10
CA ASN A 530 -21.14 -3.50 -0.78
C ASN A 530 -20.82 -3.48 -2.29
N ASP A 531 -20.85 -2.32 -2.92
CA ASP A 531 -20.44 -2.19 -4.32
C ASP A 531 -18.91 -2.38 -4.48
N PHE A 532 -18.11 -1.87 -3.54
CA PHE A 532 -16.66 -2.10 -3.53
C PHE A 532 -16.33 -3.60 -3.40
N VAL A 533 -17.02 -4.33 -2.53
CA VAL A 533 -16.87 -5.80 -2.40
C VAL A 533 -17.16 -6.49 -3.73
N ARG A 534 -18.28 -6.17 -4.38
CA ARG A 534 -18.65 -6.72 -5.70
C ARG A 534 -17.54 -6.49 -6.75
N ARG A 535 -17.01 -5.26 -6.81
CA ARG A 535 -15.92 -4.91 -7.74
C ARG A 535 -14.60 -5.59 -7.37
N THR A 536 -14.32 -5.76 -6.08
CA THR A 536 -13.16 -6.51 -5.58
C THR A 536 -13.22 -7.98 -5.98
N GLU A 537 -14.40 -8.61 -5.92
CA GLU A 537 -14.59 -9.99 -6.37
C GLU A 537 -14.34 -10.15 -7.89
N ALA A 538 -14.74 -9.17 -8.69
CA ALA A 538 -14.38 -9.14 -10.11
C ALA A 538 -12.87 -8.93 -10.33
N ALA A 539 -12.23 -8.09 -9.50
CA ALA A 539 -10.78 -7.92 -9.55
C ALA A 539 -10.03 -9.22 -9.18
N PHE A 540 -10.53 -10.03 -8.25
CA PHE A 540 -9.98 -11.36 -7.93
C PHE A 540 -9.95 -12.27 -9.15
N GLN A 541 -11.03 -12.30 -9.94
CA GLN A 541 -11.06 -13.10 -11.17
C GLN A 541 -9.99 -12.66 -12.19
N ARG A 542 -9.67 -11.36 -12.27
CA ARG A 542 -8.58 -10.84 -13.10
C ARG A 542 -7.21 -11.19 -12.53
N MET A 543 -7.06 -11.15 -11.21
CA MET A 543 -5.83 -11.57 -10.52
C MET A 543 -5.57 -13.07 -10.73
N ASP A 544 -6.62 -13.91 -10.74
CA ASP A 544 -6.50 -15.34 -11.07
C ASP A 544 -5.95 -15.54 -12.48
N VAL A 545 -6.47 -14.82 -13.48
CA VAL A 545 -5.97 -14.88 -14.87
C VAL A 545 -4.50 -14.47 -14.96
N ARG A 546 -4.09 -13.45 -14.20
CA ARG A 546 -2.69 -12.97 -14.13
C ARG A 546 -1.81 -13.83 -13.23
N GLN A 547 -2.36 -14.76 -12.48
CA GLN A 547 -1.68 -15.56 -11.45
C GLN A 547 -1.08 -14.69 -10.32
N VAL A 548 -1.71 -13.56 -10.00
CA VAL A 548 -1.37 -12.72 -8.85
C VAL A 548 -2.04 -13.27 -7.62
N LYS A 549 -1.26 -13.52 -6.56
CA LYS A 549 -1.82 -13.99 -5.29
C LYS A 549 -2.48 -12.83 -4.53
N TYR A 550 -3.63 -13.09 -3.92
CA TYR A 550 -4.35 -12.14 -3.09
C TYR A 550 -4.92 -12.85 -1.85
N ALA A 551 -5.18 -12.08 -0.80
CA ALA A 551 -5.83 -12.60 0.39
C ALA A 551 -7.35 -12.69 0.20
N ARG A 552 -7.94 -13.74 0.75
CA ARG A 552 -9.38 -13.97 0.75
C ARG A 552 -9.99 -13.78 2.14
N SER A 553 -9.26 -13.16 3.03
CA SER A 553 -9.63 -12.97 4.45
C SER A 553 -10.94 -12.19 4.65
N MET A 554 -11.39 -11.41 3.66
CA MET A 554 -12.70 -10.74 3.73
C MET A 554 -13.89 -11.71 3.86
N TYR A 555 -13.68 -12.98 3.52
CA TYR A 555 -14.70 -14.03 3.68
C TYR A 555 -14.59 -14.76 5.03
N ASP A 556 -13.52 -14.56 5.79
CA ASP A 556 -13.26 -15.30 7.01
C ASP A 556 -14.06 -14.74 8.19
N VAL A 557 -14.35 -15.63 9.14
CA VAL A 557 -15.06 -15.29 10.38
C VAL A 557 -14.19 -14.39 11.25
N GLY A 558 -14.80 -13.32 11.79
CA GLY A 558 -14.25 -12.49 12.85
C GLY A 558 -14.78 -12.95 14.23
N PHE A 559 -13.95 -12.86 15.27
CA PHE A 559 -14.28 -13.25 16.63
C PHE A 559 -14.25 -12.03 17.54
N ALA A 560 -15.35 -11.80 18.29
CA ALA A 560 -15.37 -10.92 19.44
C ALA A 560 -15.72 -11.76 20.67
N VAL A 561 -14.86 -11.74 21.67
CA VAL A 561 -14.98 -12.61 22.85
C VAL A 561 -15.07 -11.75 24.10
N LYS A 562 -16.00 -12.09 24.99
CA LYS A 562 -16.17 -11.42 26.29
C LYS A 562 -16.32 -12.47 27.38
N LYS A 563 -15.87 -12.13 28.60
CA LYS A 563 -16.20 -12.90 29.79
C LYS A 563 -17.68 -12.70 30.08
N ASP A 564 -18.41 -13.78 30.36
CA ASP A 564 -19.83 -13.70 30.78
C ASP A 564 -19.92 -13.19 32.21
N PRO A 565 -20.67 -12.10 32.49
CA PRO A 565 -20.74 -11.51 33.82
C PRO A 565 -21.36 -12.42 34.91
N GLY A 566 -22.06 -13.47 34.51
CA GLY A 566 -22.86 -14.30 35.44
C GLY A 566 -22.28 -15.68 35.79
N ALA A 567 -21.15 -16.09 35.20
CA ALA A 567 -20.63 -17.44 35.40
C ALA A 567 -19.11 -17.46 35.51
N ASN A 568 -18.53 -18.27 36.40
CA ASN A 568 -17.09 -18.47 36.54
C ASN A 568 -16.49 -18.94 35.21
N ASP A 569 -15.63 -18.08 34.62
CA ASP A 569 -14.84 -18.32 33.40
C ASP A 569 -15.64 -18.74 32.16
N SER A 570 -16.93 -18.45 32.11
CA SER A 570 -17.75 -18.63 30.93
C SER A 570 -17.48 -17.53 29.89
N LEU A 571 -17.48 -17.92 28.60
CA LEU A 571 -17.27 -17.03 27.48
C LEU A 571 -18.56 -16.78 26.71
N SER A 572 -18.77 -15.55 26.27
CA SER A 572 -19.71 -15.18 25.23
C SER A 572 -18.93 -14.85 23.95
N ILE A 573 -19.15 -15.64 22.89
CA ILE A 573 -18.43 -15.54 21.63
C ILE A 573 -19.37 -15.00 20.56
N THR A 574 -19.09 -13.82 20.03
CA THR A 574 -19.80 -13.25 18.88
C THR A 574 -18.99 -13.49 17.61
N LEU A 575 -19.62 -14.09 16.62
CA LEU A 575 -19.05 -14.30 15.29
C LEU A 575 -19.58 -13.26 14.31
N SER A 576 -18.75 -12.82 13.38
CA SER A 576 -19.14 -11.81 12.39
C SER A 576 -18.41 -12.05 11.06
N THR A 577 -18.90 -11.40 10.00
CA THR A 577 -18.27 -11.34 8.68
C THR A 577 -18.10 -9.88 8.26
N GLU A 578 -17.07 -9.56 7.46
CA GLU A 578 -16.89 -8.22 6.91
C GLU A 578 -17.89 -7.89 5.81
N ILE A 579 -18.36 -8.90 5.10
CA ILE A 579 -19.26 -8.77 3.96
C ILE A 579 -20.61 -9.41 4.26
N GLU A 580 -21.64 -8.89 3.64
CA GLU A 580 -23.00 -9.38 3.79
C GLU A 580 -23.23 -10.69 3.02
N GLY A 581 -24.30 -11.42 3.38
CA GLY A 581 -24.75 -12.61 2.66
C GLY A 581 -23.90 -13.84 2.88
N LEU A 582 -23.12 -13.90 3.97
CA LEU A 582 -22.39 -15.08 4.38
C LEU A 582 -23.08 -15.78 5.55
N ASP A 583 -23.22 -17.09 5.43
CA ASP A 583 -23.64 -17.97 6.50
C ASP A 583 -22.41 -18.47 7.25
N ILE A 584 -22.45 -18.46 8.58
CA ILE A 584 -21.39 -19.04 9.41
C ILE A 584 -21.89 -20.37 9.98
N TYR A 585 -21.13 -21.44 9.73
CA TYR A 585 -21.37 -22.76 10.35
C TYR A 585 -20.26 -23.05 11.34
N TYR A 586 -20.60 -23.74 12.44
CA TYR A 586 -19.66 -23.99 13.52
C TYR A 586 -19.83 -25.37 14.17
N SER A 587 -18.76 -25.84 14.82
CA SER A 587 -18.77 -27.02 15.67
C SER A 587 -17.89 -26.84 16.91
N PHE A 588 -18.25 -27.58 17.99
CA PHE A 588 -17.43 -27.72 19.19
C PHE A 588 -16.99 -29.18 19.40
N ASP A 589 -17.38 -30.09 18.53
CA ASP A 589 -17.17 -31.54 18.64
C ASP A 589 -15.91 -32.03 17.90
N ASN A 590 -15.01 -31.13 17.59
CA ASN A 590 -13.79 -31.38 16.83
C ASN A 590 -13.98 -31.83 15.37
N SER A 591 -15.21 -31.99 14.86
CA SER A 591 -15.48 -32.24 13.45
C SER A 591 -15.33 -30.93 12.63
N ASN A 592 -15.16 -31.08 11.32
CA ASN A 592 -15.10 -29.92 10.42
C ASN A 592 -16.53 -29.54 10.00
N PRO A 593 -17.00 -28.33 10.35
CA PRO A 593 -18.36 -27.90 10.05
C PRO A 593 -18.57 -27.68 8.55
N ASP A 594 -19.77 -28.03 8.08
CA ASP A 594 -20.30 -27.72 6.78
C ASP A 594 -21.73 -27.16 6.89
N ASN A 595 -22.45 -27.00 5.80
CA ASN A 595 -23.80 -26.46 5.79
C ASN A 595 -24.90 -27.35 6.41
N PHE A 596 -24.55 -28.53 6.93
CA PHE A 596 -25.43 -29.40 7.74
C PHE A 596 -25.21 -29.24 9.24
N TYR A 597 -24.15 -28.51 9.64
CA TYR A 597 -23.87 -28.15 11.03
C TYR A 597 -24.69 -26.94 11.49
N PRO A 598 -24.72 -26.64 12.81
CA PRO A 598 -25.43 -25.46 13.32
C PRO A 598 -24.98 -24.18 12.65
N LYS A 599 -25.96 -23.41 12.16
CA LYS A 599 -25.75 -22.08 11.61
C LYS A 599 -25.72 -21.08 12.75
N TYR A 600 -24.72 -20.20 12.76
CA TYR A 600 -24.60 -19.15 13.75
C TYR A 600 -25.74 -18.11 13.60
N SER A 601 -26.42 -17.80 14.70
CA SER A 601 -27.50 -16.81 14.77
C SER A 601 -27.48 -15.93 16.01
N GLN A 602 -26.75 -16.35 17.04
CA GLN A 602 -26.65 -15.62 18.33
C GLN A 602 -25.31 -15.95 19.00
N PRO A 603 -24.84 -15.12 19.96
CA PRO A 603 -23.60 -15.38 20.69
C PRO A 603 -23.55 -16.81 21.25
N LEU A 604 -22.39 -17.44 21.12
CA LEU A 604 -22.14 -18.81 21.54
C LEU A 604 -21.57 -18.84 22.96
N SER A 605 -22.05 -19.81 23.75
CA SER A 605 -21.39 -20.22 25.00
C SER A 605 -20.55 -21.46 24.72
N VAL A 606 -19.42 -21.59 25.39
CA VAL A 606 -18.53 -22.75 25.24
C VAL A 606 -19.15 -23.95 25.99
N PRO A 607 -19.41 -25.09 25.31
CA PRO A 607 -19.82 -26.30 25.98
C PRO A 607 -18.78 -26.79 26.99
N LYS A 608 -19.24 -27.48 28.04
CA LYS A 608 -18.33 -28.11 28.99
C LYS A 608 -17.42 -29.11 28.27
N ASP A 609 -16.15 -29.10 28.64
CA ASP A 609 -15.11 -29.99 28.09
C ASP A 609 -14.78 -29.76 26.59
N ALA A 610 -15.32 -28.71 25.93
CA ALA A 610 -14.89 -28.33 24.60
C ALA A 610 -13.49 -27.70 24.64
N ASP A 611 -12.63 -28.10 23.70
CA ASP A 611 -11.25 -27.61 23.57
C ASP A 611 -11.05 -26.77 22.30
N MET A 612 -11.98 -26.87 21.33
CA MET A 612 -11.88 -26.22 20.02
C MET A 612 -13.24 -25.68 19.56
N LEU A 613 -13.24 -24.47 19.00
CA LEU A 613 -14.33 -23.96 18.16
C LEU A 613 -13.85 -23.91 16.71
N LYS A 614 -14.51 -24.65 15.83
CA LYS A 614 -14.27 -24.60 14.40
C LYS A 614 -15.38 -23.82 13.71
N VAL A 615 -15.01 -22.92 12.80
CA VAL A 615 -15.96 -22.10 12.06
C VAL A 615 -15.57 -22.00 10.59
N ILE A 616 -16.57 -21.85 9.72
CA ILE A 616 -16.39 -21.63 8.28
C ILE A 616 -17.54 -20.80 7.74
N THR A 617 -17.28 -20.00 6.70
CA THR A 617 -18.31 -19.23 5.99
C THR A 617 -18.73 -19.90 4.70
N TYR A 618 -20.02 -19.77 4.39
CA TYR A 618 -20.65 -20.27 3.17
C TYR A 618 -21.43 -19.13 2.48
N ARG A 619 -21.50 -19.21 1.15
CA ARG A 619 -22.40 -18.40 0.32
C ARG A 619 -23.09 -19.34 -0.68
N ASP A 620 -24.43 -19.25 -0.78
CA ASP A 620 -25.24 -20.08 -1.69
C ASP A 620 -24.98 -21.58 -1.53
N GLY A 621 -24.84 -22.04 -0.28
CA GLY A 621 -24.57 -23.44 0.07
C GLY A 621 -23.17 -23.97 -0.27
N LYS A 622 -22.23 -23.09 -0.63
CA LYS A 622 -20.83 -23.46 -0.95
C LYS A 622 -19.86 -22.77 0.02
N PRO A 623 -18.78 -23.48 0.44
CA PRO A 623 -17.76 -22.87 1.27
C PRO A 623 -17.04 -21.74 0.51
N ILE A 624 -16.80 -20.61 1.16
CA ILE A 624 -16.13 -19.45 0.56
C ILE A 624 -14.93 -18.94 1.36
N GLY A 625 -15.06 -18.84 2.68
CA GLY A 625 -13.95 -18.49 3.58
C GLY A 625 -13.12 -19.69 3.98
N ARG A 626 -12.04 -19.42 4.68
CA ARG A 626 -11.18 -20.45 5.28
C ARG A 626 -11.86 -21.03 6.53
N GLN A 627 -11.65 -22.32 6.79
CA GLN A 627 -12.00 -22.89 8.08
C GLN A 627 -11.00 -22.39 9.13
N LEU A 628 -11.50 -21.80 10.20
CA LEU A 628 -10.71 -21.39 11.36
C LEU A 628 -10.92 -22.39 12.49
N ASN A 629 -9.82 -22.90 13.03
CA ASN A 629 -9.80 -23.80 14.18
C ASN A 629 -9.30 -22.99 15.39
N MET A 630 -10.22 -22.54 16.21
CA MET A 630 -9.95 -21.63 17.32
C MET A 630 -9.90 -22.38 18.65
N PRO A 631 -8.72 -22.58 19.26
CA PRO A 631 -8.61 -23.19 20.57
C PRO A 631 -9.38 -22.39 21.63
N ILE A 632 -10.06 -23.09 22.53
CA ILE A 632 -10.80 -22.42 23.62
C ILE A 632 -9.86 -21.63 24.54
N ASN A 633 -8.64 -22.09 24.72
CA ASN A 633 -7.63 -21.37 25.49
C ASN A 633 -7.28 -20.02 24.85
N GLU A 634 -7.19 -19.97 23.54
CA GLU A 634 -6.98 -18.70 22.82
C GLU A 634 -8.17 -17.75 23.01
N LEU A 635 -9.41 -18.27 22.97
CA LEU A 635 -10.60 -17.45 23.27
C LEU A 635 -10.60 -16.94 24.70
N LYS A 636 -10.19 -17.76 25.69
CA LYS A 636 -10.02 -17.32 27.08
C LYS A 636 -8.96 -16.21 27.20
N HIS A 637 -7.82 -16.38 26.54
CA HIS A 637 -6.76 -15.39 26.49
C HIS A 637 -7.27 -14.04 25.93
N ARG A 638 -8.02 -14.08 24.83
CA ARG A 638 -8.65 -12.88 24.22
C ARG A 638 -9.67 -12.21 25.13
N ALA A 639 -10.33 -12.97 26.00
CA ALA A 639 -11.25 -12.45 27.02
C ALA A 639 -10.54 -11.93 28.29
N GLY A 640 -9.20 -11.98 28.35
CA GLY A 640 -8.41 -11.57 29.50
C GLY A 640 -8.48 -12.55 30.69
N ILE A 641 -8.91 -13.79 30.46
CA ILE A 641 -8.92 -14.85 31.47
C ILE A 641 -7.51 -15.44 31.56
N LYS A 642 -6.86 -15.31 32.70
CA LYS A 642 -5.57 -15.94 32.99
C LYS A 642 -5.78 -17.43 33.23
N GLU A 643 -5.09 -18.30 32.49
CA GLU A 643 -5.07 -19.71 32.81
C GLU A 643 -4.35 -19.96 34.14
N THR A 644 -4.96 -20.79 34.97
CA THR A 644 -4.23 -21.40 36.10
C THR A 644 -3.25 -22.40 35.48
N PRO A 645 -1.94 -22.33 35.78
CA PRO A 645 -0.99 -23.33 35.24
C PRO A 645 -1.49 -24.74 35.63
N VAL A 646 -1.70 -25.57 34.62
CA VAL A 646 -1.95 -27.00 34.85
C VAL A 646 -0.64 -27.57 35.41
N PRO A 647 -0.62 -28.17 36.60
CA PRO A 647 0.57 -28.83 37.12
C PRO A 647 0.97 -29.93 36.10
N PRO A 648 2.28 -30.14 35.92
CA PRO A 648 2.74 -31.21 35.05
C PRO A 648 2.12 -32.53 35.52
N VAL A 649 1.55 -33.27 34.61
CA VAL A 649 1.10 -34.65 34.87
C VAL A 649 2.39 -35.44 35.12
N GLU A 650 2.53 -35.97 36.36
CA GLU A 650 3.61 -36.86 36.79
C GLU A 650 3.68 -38.14 35.97
#